data_ab3b2a008aa3998d4029592c0437231e
#
_entry.id   ab3b2a008aa3998d4029592c0437231e
#
_cell.length_a   1.000
_cell.length_b   1.000
_cell.length_c   1.000
_cell.angle_alpha   90.00
_cell.angle_beta   90.00
_cell.angle_gamma   90.00
#
_symmetry.space_group_name_H-M   'P 1'
#
loop_
_entity.id
_entity.type
_entity.pdbx_description
1 polymer ?
#
loop_
_entity_poly.entity_id
_entity_poly.type
_entity_poly.pdbx_seq_one_letter_code
_entity_poly.pdbx_strand_id
1 'polypeptide(L)'
;MMNGSTGQRSGGRGRVRAAAAALGLLAGALTATAAGTSPAAALTPPVAITADDLTTWQTNGIVWSMAAGDGVVYAGGTFSTLRPPTAAPGTGEQPAVNFAAFDAATGAPTDCSLSFTISSGTATVRALALSPDGETLYAGGQFGAVNGVGVSNIAAIDTETCTVRNSFKIGVSATVRGLAVTDDTVYLAGDFTTVGGQTRSHFAAVTTGASLLPFTANADEVARAVEVTPDGQHVLLGGDFFRINGTNTHALAVVDATTGQLARSYPGFIHNNSTVQDITTDATGFYTGNEGTGGGVFDGRIALDLDDFDQRWRDTCLGATQAVLVHSGVLYSGSHAHDCASMGAFPDQQRKHLLAQSVDDPKLLPWFPDTNDGIGEPVGPRVMAQASSGGSHYLWVGGEFTTVNSRPQQGLTRFADGPDTGTPWVPNVSLSTLTPGRIDVNWQTSFDTDDGELTYRIYKDGSNTPVHTTTGYSVFWDRPQLTWTDTDVEPGATHSYRITASDGTNTSAKSPAQSATVADATEAYPARVRSDGASLYWRYDEGASTFAHDSSGNLNNGFLRNGPAYRQTPAAVAGPSTAIGFNGADDYAYSNRQHAAPGRFSVETWIRTTTTRGGKIIGFGNKTQQNSTRQDKNVYMRNDGRLVFGVQSSGARTIATPAAYNDGQWHHVVATQGPLGQGMALYVDGQLRASNILVSGNDGNPGYWRVGGDSLSGWPSRPTSDFFAGQIDETAVYPTTLSASQVSAHYALRNG
;
A
#
# COMPACT_ATOMS: atom_id res chain seq x y z
N MET A 1 40.51 -56.32 -5.15
CA MET A 1 41.56 -56.21 -6.17
C MET A 1 41.75 -54.74 -6.40
N MET A 2 42.71 -54.16 -5.68
CA MET A 2 44.06 -53.84 -6.17
C MET A 2 44.06 -52.82 -7.26
N ASN A 3 44.56 -51.73 -6.98
CA ASN A 3 45.81 -50.95 -6.88
C ASN A 3 45.69 -49.73 -7.75
N GLY A 4 46.03 -48.55 -7.36
CA GLY A 4 47.30 -48.00 -6.87
C GLY A 4 47.79 -47.04 -7.95
N SER A 5 48.40 -45.99 -7.87
CA SER A 5 49.34 -45.29 -7.01
C SER A 5 49.72 -43.96 -7.69
N THR A 6 49.84 -42.89 -6.93
CA THR A 6 51.09 -42.12 -6.63
C THR A 6 51.78 -41.28 -7.70
N GLY A 7 52.18 -40.11 -7.26
CA GLY A 7 53.38 -39.36 -7.63
C GLY A 7 53.18 -37.87 -7.72
N GLN A 8 53.49 -37.07 -6.76
CA GLN A 8 54.69 -36.54 -6.11
C GLN A 8 55.40 -35.39 -6.88
N ARG A 9 55.40 -34.24 -6.18
CA ARG A 9 56.49 -33.33 -5.79
C ARG A 9 57.07 -32.39 -6.84
N SER A 10 57.26 -31.12 -6.56
CA SER A 10 58.25 -30.37 -5.78
C SER A 10 57.98 -28.86 -5.93
N GLY A 11 58.15 -27.92 -5.03
CA GLY A 11 59.20 -27.66 -4.08
C GLY A 11 59.90 -26.33 -4.41
N GLY A 12 59.81 -25.32 -3.56
CA GLY A 12 60.60 -24.10 -3.76
C GLY A 12 60.41 -23.07 -2.62
N ARG A 13 61.39 -23.06 -1.73
CA ARG A 13 61.51 -22.28 -0.49
C ARG A 13 62.05 -20.84 -0.72
N GLY A 14 61.70 -19.96 0.21
CA GLY A 14 62.64 -19.01 0.81
C GLY A 14 62.27 -17.53 0.59
N ARG A 15 62.25 -16.61 1.46
CA ARG A 15 62.95 -16.33 2.73
C ARG A 15 62.34 -15.10 3.40
N VAL A 16 62.25 -15.18 4.71
CA VAL A 16 61.98 -14.07 5.66
C VAL A 16 63.12 -13.02 5.63
N ARG A 17 62.79 -11.75 5.77
CA ARG A 17 63.60 -10.76 6.50
C ARG A 17 62.73 -9.69 7.14
N ALA A 18 62.87 -9.57 8.45
CA ALA A 18 62.44 -8.47 9.31
C ALA A 18 63.49 -7.38 9.33
N ALA A 19 63.06 -6.11 9.52
CA ALA A 19 63.80 -5.03 10.16
C ALA A 19 62.83 -3.85 10.39
N ALA A 20 62.45 -3.57 11.63
CA ALA A 20 63.02 -2.63 12.55
C ALA A 20 62.48 -1.17 12.41
N ALA A 21 62.00 -0.66 13.52
CA ALA A 21 61.37 0.61 13.82
C ALA A 21 62.25 1.87 13.57
N ALA A 22 61.57 2.97 13.25
CA ALA A 22 62.05 4.34 13.61
C ALA A 22 60.86 5.23 13.93
N LEU A 23 60.80 5.76 15.15
CA LEU A 23 59.95 6.85 15.60
C LEU A 23 60.34 8.16 14.88
N GLY A 24 59.37 8.88 14.35
CA GLY A 24 59.51 10.27 13.92
C GLY A 24 58.26 11.04 14.32
N LEU A 25 58.35 11.84 15.38
CA LEU A 25 57.37 12.87 15.70
C LEU A 25 57.45 13.98 14.67
N LEU A 26 56.31 14.26 13.99
CA LEU A 26 56.08 15.52 13.29
C LEU A 26 54.67 16.00 13.55
N ALA A 27 54.61 17.17 14.20
CA ALA A 27 53.39 17.94 14.36
C ALA A 27 52.84 18.33 12.98
N GLY A 28 51.65 17.92 12.67
CA GLY A 28 50.93 18.27 11.43
C GLY A 28 49.58 18.86 11.75
N ALA A 29 49.33 20.05 11.27
CA ALA A 29 48.17 20.90 11.45
C ALA A 29 46.85 20.15 11.19
N LEU A 30 45.87 20.32 12.07
CA LEU A 30 44.46 19.99 11.81
C LEU A 30 43.95 20.89 10.67
N THR A 31 43.84 20.34 9.49
CA THR A 31 42.91 20.84 8.48
C THR A 31 41.55 20.20 8.73
N ALA A 32 40.62 20.98 9.24
CA ALA A 32 39.23 20.63 9.25
C ALA A 32 38.76 20.50 7.78
N THR A 33 38.69 19.28 7.27
CA THR A 33 37.95 19.00 6.06
C THR A 33 36.46 19.18 6.37
N ALA A 34 35.88 20.25 5.82
CA ALA A 34 34.43 20.35 5.73
C ALA A 34 33.90 19.03 5.13
N ALA A 35 33.13 18.29 5.90
CA ALA A 35 32.37 17.19 5.38
C ALA A 35 31.41 17.78 4.35
N GLY A 36 31.72 17.62 3.07
CA GLY A 36 30.82 17.89 1.99
C GLY A 36 29.59 16.98 2.23
N THR A 37 28.43 17.59 2.32
CA THR A 37 27.17 16.86 2.26
C THR A 37 27.14 16.14 0.91
N SER A 38 27.32 14.83 0.91
CA SER A 38 26.99 14.03 -0.25
C SER A 38 25.53 14.31 -0.58
N PRO A 39 25.20 14.61 -1.85
CA PRO A 39 23.79 14.65 -2.23
C PRO A 39 23.17 13.30 -1.83
N ALA A 40 21.98 13.35 -1.24
CA ALA A 40 21.21 12.16 -0.98
C ALA A 40 21.18 11.32 -2.26
N ALA A 41 21.52 10.05 -2.16
CA ALA A 41 21.45 9.17 -3.31
C ALA A 41 20.00 9.17 -3.78
N ALA A 42 19.79 9.49 -5.05
CA ALA A 42 18.48 9.37 -5.67
C ALA A 42 17.97 7.95 -5.44
N LEU A 43 16.73 7.84 -5.02
CA LEU A 43 16.07 6.56 -4.78
C LEU A 43 16.07 5.72 -6.04
N THR A 44 16.28 4.42 -5.89
CA THR A 44 16.23 3.48 -7.01
C THR A 44 15.14 2.45 -6.73
N PRO A 45 14.21 2.23 -7.68
CA PRO A 45 13.94 3.04 -8.86
C PRO A 45 13.03 4.22 -8.53
N PRO A 46 13.30 5.42 -9.02
CA PRO A 46 12.33 6.50 -8.97
C PRO A 46 11.13 6.11 -9.85
N VAL A 47 9.93 6.45 -9.43
CA VAL A 47 8.78 6.43 -10.32
C VAL A 47 8.99 7.51 -11.39
N ALA A 48 8.63 7.19 -12.64
CA ALA A 48 8.83 8.13 -13.75
C ALA A 48 7.72 9.19 -13.85
N ILE A 49 6.60 8.97 -13.18
CA ILE A 49 5.40 9.82 -13.17
C ILE A 49 5.09 10.18 -11.72
N THR A 50 4.80 11.44 -11.41
CA THR A 50 4.41 11.89 -10.07
C THR A 50 2.99 11.42 -9.71
N ALA A 51 2.65 11.41 -8.43
CA ALA A 51 1.29 11.09 -7.97
C ALA A 51 0.33 12.30 -8.00
N ASP A 52 0.79 13.45 -8.47
CA ASP A 52 0.01 14.68 -8.55
C ASP A 52 -0.99 14.64 -9.70
N ASP A 53 -2.27 14.63 -9.39
CA ASP A 53 -3.33 14.69 -10.40
C ASP A 53 -3.41 16.08 -11.04
N LEU A 54 -3.42 16.10 -12.36
CA LEU A 54 -3.49 17.32 -13.16
C LEU A 54 -4.94 17.67 -13.52
N THR A 55 -5.21 18.95 -13.66
CA THR A 55 -6.50 19.49 -14.09
C THR A 55 -6.98 18.85 -15.39
N THR A 56 -8.05 18.04 -15.34
CA THR A 56 -8.53 17.23 -16.46
C THR A 56 -10.05 17.34 -16.60
N TRP A 57 -10.58 17.43 -17.82
CA TRP A 57 -12.01 17.34 -18.06
C TRP A 57 -12.55 15.96 -17.68
N GLN A 58 -13.83 15.89 -17.36
CA GLN A 58 -14.51 14.72 -16.80
C GLN A 58 -15.52 14.16 -17.79
N THR A 59 -15.80 12.85 -17.72
CA THR A 59 -16.93 12.23 -18.39
C THR A 59 -18.07 11.97 -17.39
N ASN A 60 -19.33 11.89 -17.86
CA ASN A 60 -20.47 11.51 -17.01
C ASN A 60 -20.71 10.00 -16.93
N GLY A 61 -19.86 9.18 -17.53
CA GLY A 61 -19.96 7.73 -17.56
C GLY A 61 -18.58 7.07 -17.62
N ILE A 62 -18.56 5.79 -17.98
CA ILE A 62 -17.36 4.93 -17.90
C ILE A 62 -16.51 5.13 -19.15
N VAL A 63 -15.20 5.33 -18.97
CA VAL A 63 -14.19 5.26 -20.02
C VAL A 63 -13.62 3.85 -20.07
N TRP A 64 -13.78 3.19 -21.23
CA TRP A 64 -13.39 1.80 -21.43
C TRP A 64 -12.11 1.63 -22.22
N SER A 65 -11.75 2.60 -23.04
CA SER A 65 -10.59 2.53 -23.91
C SER A 65 -9.97 3.90 -24.13
N MET A 66 -8.66 3.93 -24.34
CA MET A 66 -7.90 5.13 -24.74
C MET A 66 -6.83 4.76 -25.75
N ALA A 67 -6.50 5.71 -26.60
CA ALA A 67 -5.30 5.70 -27.45
C ALA A 67 -4.70 7.09 -27.46
N ALA A 68 -3.38 7.21 -27.64
CA ALA A 68 -2.70 8.49 -27.60
C ALA A 68 -1.63 8.60 -28.70
N GLY A 69 -1.49 9.78 -29.28
CA GLY A 69 -0.47 10.13 -30.27
C GLY A 69 -0.54 11.60 -30.61
N ASP A 70 0.60 12.17 -31.05
CA ASP A 70 0.73 13.57 -31.50
C ASP A 70 0.15 14.63 -30.56
N GLY A 71 0.30 14.40 -29.24
CA GLY A 71 -0.21 15.31 -28.22
C GLY A 71 -1.73 15.24 -28.00
N VAL A 72 -2.42 14.26 -28.59
CA VAL A 72 -3.86 14.03 -28.42
C VAL A 72 -4.11 12.71 -27.74
N VAL A 73 -5.08 12.67 -26.82
CA VAL A 73 -5.60 11.46 -26.20
C VAL A 73 -7.06 11.27 -26.60
N TYR A 74 -7.34 10.12 -27.17
CA TYR A 74 -8.67 9.69 -27.58
C TYR A 74 -9.25 8.80 -26.50
N ALA A 75 -10.47 9.06 -26.05
CA ALA A 75 -11.18 8.28 -25.05
C ALA A 75 -12.50 7.74 -25.60
N GLY A 76 -12.69 6.44 -25.47
CA GLY A 76 -13.90 5.73 -25.85
C GLY A 76 -14.61 5.16 -24.62
N GLY A 77 -15.95 5.09 -24.65
CA GLY A 77 -16.62 4.58 -23.47
C GLY A 77 -18.12 4.44 -23.59
N THR A 78 -18.76 4.52 -22.43
CA THR A 78 -20.21 4.61 -22.24
C THR A 78 -20.51 5.88 -21.47
N PHE A 79 -20.46 7.00 -22.16
CA PHE A 79 -20.75 8.32 -21.62
C PHE A 79 -21.47 9.18 -22.65
N SER A 80 -22.11 10.26 -22.22
CA SER A 80 -22.89 11.13 -23.11
C SER A 80 -22.51 12.60 -23.05
N THR A 81 -21.76 13.01 -22.01
CA THR A 81 -21.33 14.41 -21.83
C THR A 81 -19.93 14.47 -21.25
N LEU A 82 -19.26 15.58 -21.54
CA LEU A 82 -18.06 16.05 -20.85
C LEU A 82 -18.40 17.23 -19.97
N ARG A 83 -17.69 17.43 -18.88
CA ARG A 83 -17.80 18.63 -18.05
C ARG A 83 -16.41 19.17 -17.65
N PRO A 84 -16.31 20.48 -17.38
CA PRO A 84 -15.05 21.10 -16.98
C PRO A 84 -14.47 20.48 -15.70
N PRO A 85 -13.17 20.62 -15.48
CA PRO A 85 -12.52 20.23 -14.23
C PRO A 85 -13.24 20.84 -13.02
N THR A 86 -13.33 20.08 -11.93
CA THR A 86 -13.98 20.48 -10.66
C THR A 86 -15.47 20.80 -10.74
N ALA A 87 -16.08 20.82 -11.93
CA ALA A 87 -17.51 21.10 -12.08
C ALA A 87 -18.36 19.95 -11.50
N ALA A 88 -19.44 20.31 -10.81
CA ALA A 88 -20.43 19.35 -10.35
C ALA A 88 -21.22 18.77 -11.54
N PRO A 89 -21.78 17.54 -11.42
CA PRO A 89 -22.68 16.99 -12.43
C PRO A 89 -23.80 17.98 -12.82
N GLY A 90 -24.05 18.09 -14.12
CA GLY A 90 -25.03 19.03 -14.69
C GLY A 90 -24.50 20.45 -14.91
N THR A 91 -23.26 20.76 -14.60
CA THR A 91 -22.69 22.11 -14.73
C THR A 91 -21.68 22.18 -15.88
N GLY A 92 -21.95 23.03 -16.86
CA GLY A 92 -21.04 23.29 -17.99
C GLY A 92 -20.83 22.10 -18.91
N GLU A 93 -21.79 21.17 -18.93
CA GLU A 93 -21.69 19.94 -19.72
C GLU A 93 -21.77 20.22 -21.21
N GLN A 94 -20.97 19.48 -21.96
CA GLN A 94 -20.93 19.47 -23.43
C GLN A 94 -21.26 18.06 -23.92
N PRO A 95 -22.05 17.91 -25.02
CA PRO A 95 -22.37 16.60 -25.58
C PRO A 95 -21.11 15.88 -26.07
N ALA A 96 -20.96 14.58 -25.72
CA ALA A 96 -19.91 13.69 -26.20
C ALA A 96 -20.44 12.24 -26.14
N VAL A 97 -20.84 11.70 -27.29
CA VAL A 97 -21.54 10.42 -27.33
C VAL A 97 -20.56 9.28 -27.53
N ASN A 98 -20.16 8.66 -26.42
CA ASN A 98 -19.28 7.50 -26.32
C ASN A 98 -17.83 7.72 -26.81
N PHE A 99 -17.47 8.96 -27.16
CA PHE A 99 -16.13 9.31 -27.63
C PHE A 99 -15.81 10.78 -27.33
N ALA A 100 -14.55 11.05 -27.05
CA ALA A 100 -13.97 12.39 -26.97
C ALA A 100 -12.46 12.34 -27.23
N ALA A 101 -11.91 13.45 -27.70
CA ALA A 101 -10.47 13.65 -27.85
C ALA A 101 -10.02 14.84 -26.99
N PHE A 102 -8.84 14.72 -26.39
CA PHE A 102 -8.29 15.69 -25.44
C PHE A 102 -6.88 16.07 -25.83
N ASP A 103 -6.52 17.32 -25.60
CA ASP A 103 -5.13 17.74 -25.61
C ASP A 103 -4.38 17.10 -24.43
N ALA A 104 -3.29 16.40 -24.71
CA ALA A 104 -2.56 15.60 -23.74
C ALA A 104 -1.97 16.43 -22.58
N ALA A 105 -1.52 17.66 -22.87
CA ALA A 105 -0.86 18.53 -21.90
C ALA A 105 -1.84 19.32 -21.03
N THR A 106 -2.97 19.76 -21.60
CA THR A 106 -3.93 20.61 -20.88
C THR A 106 -5.11 19.82 -20.30
N GLY A 107 -5.40 18.63 -20.81
CA GLY A 107 -6.56 17.83 -20.42
C GLY A 107 -7.90 18.40 -20.90
N ALA A 108 -7.86 19.40 -21.79
CA ALA A 108 -9.06 20.01 -22.38
C ALA A 108 -9.52 19.24 -23.64
N PRO A 109 -10.83 19.20 -23.92
CA PRO A 109 -11.31 18.59 -25.16
C PRO A 109 -10.81 19.35 -26.39
N THR A 110 -10.54 18.61 -27.46
CA THR A 110 -10.22 19.15 -28.79
C THR A 110 -11.51 19.32 -29.61
N ASP A 111 -11.37 19.85 -30.84
CA ASP A 111 -12.50 19.98 -31.78
C ASP A 111 -12.93 18.64 -32.40
N CYS A 112 -12.17 17.55 -32.19
CA CYS A 112 -12.51 16.23 -32.71
C CYS A 112 -13.68 15.61 -31.94
N SER A 113 -14.87 15.69 -32.53
CA SER A 113 -16.12 15.21 -31.93
C SER A 113 -16.79 14.15 -32.82
N LEU A 114 -16.90 12.93 -32.30
CA LEU A 114 -17.58 11.82 -32.96
C LEU A 114 -18.72 11.29 -32.08
N SER A 115 -19.78 10.85 -32.72
CA SER A 115 -20.95 10.24 -32.05
C SER A 115 -21.09 8.78 -32.46
N PHE A 116 -20.83 7.86 -31.55
CA PHE A 116 -21.00 6.43 -31.77
C PHE A 116 -22.38 6.00 -31.30
N THR A 117 -23.16 5.43 -32.23
CA THR A 117 -24.59 5.09 -31.99
C THR A 117 -24.91 3.67 -32.44
N ILE A 118 -25.99 3.13 -31.92
CA ILE A 118 -26.57 1.84 -32.34
C ILE A 118 -28.09 1.96 -32.44
N SER A 119 -28.72 1.19 -33.34
CA SER A 119 -30.15 1.25 -33.57
C SER A 119 -31.00 0.70 -32.39
N SER A 120 -30.43 -0.17 -31.57
CA SER A 120 -31.06 -0.74 -30.38
C SER A 120 -30.02 -1.11 -29.34
N GLY A 121 -30.30 -0.81 -28.08
CA GLY A 121 -29.38 -1.04 -26.96
C GLY A 121 -28.47 0.18 -26.66
N THR A 122 -27.40 -0.06 -25.93
CA THR A 122 -26.40 0.97 -25.55
C THR A 122 -25.16 0.84 -26.43
N ALA A 123 -24.85 1.87 -27.20
CA ALA A 123 -23.59 1.92 -27.92
C ALA A 123 -22.43 2.09 -26.94
N THR A 124 -21.33 1.42 -27.22
CA THR A 124 -20.11 1.48 -26.40
C THR A 124 -18.87 1.39 -27.29
N VAL A 125 -17.89 2.27 -27.06
CA VAL A 125 -16.54 2.15 -27.62
C VAL A 125 -15.68 1.41 -26.59
N ARG A 126 -15.22 0.19 -26.94
CA ARG A 126 -14.51 -0.71 -26.02
C ARG A 126 -13.02 -0.83 -26.32
N ALA A 127 -12.61 -0.47 -27.52
CA ALA A 127 -11.21 -0.52 -27.96
C ALA A 127 -10.89 0.67 -28.84
N LEU A 128 -9.75 1.28 -28.62
CA LEU A 128 -9.15 2.30 -29.46
C LEU A 128 -7.69 1.95 -29.71
N ALA A 129 -7.23 2.05 -30.95
CA ALA A 129 -5.83 1.89 -31.29
C ALA A 129 -5.45 2.86 -32.42
N LEU A 130 -4.30 3.52 -32.28
CA LEU A 130 -3.79 4.45 -33.26
C LEU A 130 -2.81 3.72 -34.19
N SER A 131 -2.85 4.01 -35.48
CA SER A 131 -1.82 3.53 -36.41
C SER A 131 -0.45 4.10 -36.04
N PRO A 132 0.67 3.39 -36.35
CA PRO A 132 2.00 3.85 -35.97
C PRO A 132 2.39 5.22 -36.54
N ASP A 133 1.82 5.61 -37.70
CA ASP A 133 2.01 6.93 -38.32
C ASP A 133 1.12 8.03 -37.68
N GLY A 134 0.22 7.68 -36.77
CA GLY A 134 -0.70 8.61 -36.11
C GLY A 134 -1.91 9.05 -36.97
N GLU A 135 -1.98 8.67 -38.25
CA GLU A 135 -2.98 9.21 -39.20
C GLU A 135 -4.37 8.52 -39.09
N THR A 136 -4.42 7.32 -38.51
CA THR A 136 -5.68 6.55 -38.43
C THR A 136 -5.94 6.07 -37.02
N LEU A 137 -7.10 6.45 -36.43
CA LEU A 137 -7.61 5.90 -35.19
C LEU A 137 -8.60 4.78 -35.53
N TYR A 138 -8.32 3.57 -35.08
CA TYR A 138 -9.26 2.45 -35.14
C TYR A 138 -10.09 2.39 -33.86
N ALA A 139 -11.40 2.30 -34.02
CA ALA A 139 -12.35 2.19 -32.92
C ALA A 139 -13.13 0.87 -33.03
N GLY A 140 -13.11 0.09 -31.95
CA GLY A 140 -13.87 -1.15 -31.79
C GLY A 140 -14.87 -1.04 -30.64
N GLY A 141 -15.95 -1.81 -30.71
CA GLY A 141 -16.95 -1.79 -29.65
C GLY A 141 -18.25 -2.44 -30.06
N GLN A 142 -19.34 -1.97 -29.47
CA GLN A 142 -20.72 -2.31 -29.82
C GLN A 142 -21.41 -1.06 -30.37
N PHE A 143 -21.33 -0.86 -31.68
CA PHE A 143 -21.96 0.29 -32.35
C PHE A 143 -22.26 -0.02 -33.82
N GLY A 144 -23.26 0.67 -34.38
CA GLY A 144 -23.74 0.47 -35.77
C GLY A 144 -23.48 1.70 -36.67
N ALA A 145 -23.14 2.86 -36.10
CA ALA A 145 -22.86 4.05 -36.88
C ALA A 145 -21.90 5.00 -36.10
N VAL A 146 -21.10 5.77 -36.86
CA VAL A 146 -20.28 6.88 -36.38
C VAL A 146 -20.66 8.13 -37.16
N ASN A 147 -21.13 9.20 -36.51
CA ASN A 147 -21.68 10.40 -37.11
C ASN A 147 -22.69 10.10 -38.25
N GLY A 148 -23.53 9.06 -38.06
CA GLY A 148 -24.51 8.61 -39.03
C GLY A 148 -23.97 7.75 -40.17
N VAL A 149 -22.66 7.56 -40.30
CA VAL A 149 -22.03 6.63 -41.25
C VAL A 149 -22.18 5.21 -40.72
N GLY A 150 -22.84 4.33 -41.45
CA GLY A 150 -23.08 2.92 -41.04
C GLY A 150 -21.78 2.12 -41.03
N VAL A 151 -21.53 1.43 -39.89
CA VAL A 151 -20.40 0.54 -39.66
C VAL A 151 -20.88 -0.70 -38.89
N SER A 152 -19.99 -1.68 -38.63
CA SER A 152 -20.35 -2.90 -37.89
C SER A 152 -19.30 -3.22 -36.84
N ASN A 153 -19.45 -2.62 -35.65
CA ASN A 153 -18.64 -2.84 -34.45
C ASN A 153 -17.15 -2.45 -34.57
N ILE A 154 -16.72 -1.95 -35.75
CA ILE A 154 -15.39 -1.41 -35.98
C ILE A 154 -15.46 -0.27 -36.99
N ALA A 155 -14.60 0.76 -36.82
CA ALA A 155 -14.45 1.88 -37.72
C ALA A 155 -13.00 2.33 -37.75
N ALA A 156 -12.56 2.90 -38.89
CA ALA A 156 -11.32 3.67 -39.00
C ALA A 156 -11.66 5.16 -39.17
N ILE A 157 -10.94 5.99 -38.46
CA ILE A 157 -11.17 7.43 -38.34
C ILE A 157 -9.89 8.12 -38.77
N ASP A 158 -9.99 9.08 -39.65
CA ASP A 158 -8.93 9.98 -40.03
C ASP A 158 -8.69 10.98 -38.90
N THR A 159 -7.48 11.02 -38.37
CA THR A 159 -7.18 11.82 -37.16
C THR A 159 -7.07 13.31 -37.45
N GLU A 160 -6.63 13.70 -38.66
CA GLU A 160 -6.51 15.11 -39.08
C GLU A 160 -7.89 15.74 -39.26
N THR A 161 -8.77 15.04 -39.97
CA THR A 161 -10.10 15.57 -40.31
C THR A 161 -11.18 15.19 -39.31
N CYS A 162 -10.90 14.27 -38.37
CA CYS A 162 -11.87 13.67 -37.43
C CYS A 162 -13.10 13.08 -38.12
N THR A 163 -12.90 12.33 -39.21
CA THR A 163 -13.99 11.74 -40.02
C THR A 163 -13.77 10.25 -40.25
N VAL A 164 -14.88 9.52 -40.46
CA VAL A 164 -14.82 8.09 -40.79
C VAL A 164 -14.17 7.84 -42.13
N ARG A 165 -13.16 7.00 -42.18
CA ARG A 165 -12.52 6.53 -43.44
C ARG A 165 -13.45 5.51 -44.13
N ASN A 166 -14.24 5.95 -45.09
CA ASN A 166 -15.23 5.11 -45.81
C ASN A 166 -14.60 3.95 -46.62
N SER A 167 -13.30 3.96 -46.85
CA SER A 167 -12.56 2.85 -47.44
C SER A 167 -12.41 1.67 -46.54
N PHE A 168 -12.44 1.88 -45.22
CA PHE A 168 -12.36 0.80 -44.22
C PHE A 168 -13.76 0.26 -43.90
N LYS A 169 -14.17 -0.79 -44.61
CA LYS A 169 -15.49 -1.43 -44.41
C LYS A 169 -15.33 -2.91 -44.26
N ILE A 170 -15.46 -3.41 -43.05
CA ILE A 170 -15.55 -4.83 -42.76
C ILE A 170 -16.58 -5.06 -41.65
N GLY A 171 -17.38 -6.12 -41.78
CA GLY A 171 -18.40 -6.49 -40.79
C GLY A 171 -17.79 -7.38 -39.71
N VAL A 172 -17.96 -7.01 -38.44
CA VAL A 172 -17.66 -7.83 -37.28
C VAL A 172 -18.96 -8.17 -36.56
N SER A 173 -19.21 -9.45 -36.26
CA SER A 173 -20.54 -9.92 -35.84
C SER A 173 -20.97 -9.53 -34.42
N ALA A 174 -20.02 -9.14 -33.55
CA ALA A 174 -20.30 -8.74 -32.16
C ALA A 174 -19.22 -7.77 -31.66
N THR A 175 -19.26 -7.44 -30.39
CA THR A 175 -18.37 -6.45 -29.73
C THR A 175 -16.90 -6.74 -29.98
N VAL A 176 -16.16 -5.73 -30.41
CA VAL A 176 -14.69 -5.69 -30.41
C VAL A 176 -14.23 -5.11 -29.08
N ARG A 177 -13.39 -5.83 -28.35
CA ARG A 177 -12.91 -5.47 -26.98
C ARG A 177 -11.46 -5.03 -26.95
N GLY A 178 -10.64 -5.51 -27.86
CA GLY A 178 -9.21 -5.19 -27.96
C GLY A 178 -8.81 -4.97 -29.42
N LEU A 179 -7.88 -4.05 -29.63
CA LEU A 179 -7.28 -3.73 -30.94
C LEU A 179 -5.78 -3.54 -30.76
N ALA A 180 -4.99 -4.13 -31.68
CA ALA A 180 -3.58 -3.79 -31.86
C ALA A 180 -3.33 -3.51 -33.33
N VAL A 181 -2.46 -2.54 -33.63
CA VAL A 181 -2.28 -2.05 -35.00
C VAL A 181 -0.78 -1.99 -35.35
N THR A 182 -0.44 -2.53 -36.50
CA THR A 182 0.86 -2.34 -37.16
C THR A 182 0.69 -1.48 -38.40
N ASP A 183 1.76 -1.26 -39.16
CA ASP A 183 1.72 -0.47 -40.39
C ASP A 183 0.71 -1.00 -41.42
N ASP A 184 0.47 -2.31 -41.47
CA ASP A 184 -0.35 -2.96 -42.48
C ASP A 184 -1.50 -3.80 -41.92
N THR A 185 -1.55 -4.08 -40.62
CA THR A 185 -2.45 -5.04 -40.02
C THR A 185 -3.15 -4.47 -38.78
N VAL A 186 -4.46 -4.74 -38.67
CA VAL A 186 -5.28 -4.47 -37.50
C VAL A 186 -5.69 -5.83 -36.90
N TYR A 187 -5.23 -6.13 -35.70
CA TYR A 187 -5.63 -7.31 -34.91
C TYR A 187 -6.82 -6.97 -34.04
N LEU A 188 -7.77 -7.90 -33.95
CA LEU A 188 -9.02 -7.74 -33.24
C LEU A 188 -9.16 -8.85 -32.18
N ALA A 189 -9.61 -8.45 -30.99
CA ALA A 189 -10.08 -9.35 -29.94
C ALA A 189 -11.52 -9.00 -29.55
N GLY A 190 -12.38 -9.98 -29.21
CA GLY A 190 -13.76 -9.65 -28.79
C GLY A 190 -14.71 -10.83 -28.70
N ASP A 191 -16.01 -10.50 -28.70
CA ASP A 191 -17.13 -11.47 -28.56
C ASP A 191 -17.52 -12.09 -29.89
N PHE A 192 -16.97 -11.62 -30.99
CA PHE A 192 -17.38 -11.98 -32.36
C PHE A 192 -17.02 -13.43 -32.73
N THR A 193 -17.80 -14.01 -33.62
CA THR A 193 -17.57 -15.34 -34.22
C THR A 193 -17.32 -15.28 -35.72
N THR A 194 -17.60 -14.14 -36.36
CA THR A 194 -17.33 -13.92 -37.80
C THR A 194 -16.81 -12.52 -38.06
N VAL A 195 -15.88 -12.42 -39.04
CA VAL A 195 -15.33 -11.17 -39.56
C VAL A 195 -15.37 -11.24 -41.09
N GLY A 196 -15.93 -10.21 -41.76
CA GLY A 196 -16.08 -10.21 -43.23
C GLY A 196 -16.91 -11.37 -43.76
N GLY A 197 -17.84 -11.90 -42.96
CA GLY A 197 -18.64 -13.06 -43.30
C GLY A 197 -17.93 -14.42 -43.21
N GLN A 198 -16.67 -14.45 -42.77
CA GLN A 198 -15.87 -15.65 -42.56
C GLN A 198 -15.81 -15.99 -41.08
N THR A 199 -15.75 -17.28 -40.73
CA THR A 199 -15.59 -17.72 -39.32
C THR A 199 -14.25 -17.27 -38.78
N ARG A 200 -14.27 -16.50 -37.71
CA ARG A 200 -13.16 -16.08 -36.86
C ARG A 200 -13.68 -15.96 -35.43
N SER A 201 -13.29 -16.92 -34.59
CA SER A 201 -13.79 -16.95 -33.21
C SER A 201 -12.88 -16.16 -32.30
N HIS A 202 -13.37 -15.00 -31.89
CA HIS A 202 -12.83 -14.12 -30.83
C HIS A 202 -11.53 -13.39 -31.20
N PHE A 203 -10.70 -13.91 -32.12
CA PHE A 203 -9.52 -13.22 -32.65
C PHE A 203 -9.53 -13.21 -34.18
N ALA A 204 -9.08 -12.12 -34.77
CA ALA A 204 -8.93 -11.96 -36.21
C ALA A 204 -7.85 -10.92 -36.55
N ALA A 205 -7.37 -10.95 -37.78
CA ALA A 205 -6.53 -9.89 -38.35
C ALA A 205 -7.08 -9.44 -39.68
N VAL A 206 -7.07 -8.13 -39.92
CA VAL A 206 -7.47 -7.50 -41.19
C VAL A 206 -6.39 -6.54 -41.62
N THR A 207 -6.27 -6.30 -42.94
CA THR A 207 -5.37 -5.25 -43.41
C THR A 207 -5.91 -3.87 -43.02
N THR A 208 -5.05 -2.85 -43.02
CA THR A 208 -5.45 -1.44 -42.89
C THR A 208 -6.40 -1.00 -44.01
N GLY A 209 -6.48 -1.74 -45.11
CA GLY A 209 -7.47 -1.61 -46.18
C GLY A 209 -8.76 -2.44 -46.02
N ALA A 210 -9.03 -2.97 -44.82
CA ALA A 210 -10.23 -3.76 -44.47
C ALA A 210 -10.36 -5.13 -45.19
N SER A 211 -9.29 -5.77 -45.60
CA SER A 211 -9.31 -7.15 -46.14
C SER A 211 -9.00 -8.15 -45.06
N LEU A 212 -9.83 -9.19 -44.92
CA LEU A 212 -9.58 -10.25 -43.93
C LEU A 212 -8.31 -11.04 -44.27
N LEU A 213 -7.41 -11.17 -43.29
CA LEU A 213 -6.16 -11.93 -43.42
C LEU A 213 -6.35 -13.43 -43.09
N PRO A 214 -5.44 -14.32 -43.55
CA PRO A 214 -5.51 -15.75 -43.27
C PRO A 214 -5.14 -16.11 -41.82
N PHE A 215 -4.91 -15.10 -40.97
CA PHE A 215 -4.65 -15.28 -39.53
C PHE A 215 -5.78 -16.06 -38.86
N THR A 216 -5.44 -17.17 -38.18
CA THR A 216 -6.39 -18.03 -37.49
C THR A 216 -5.91 -18.37 -36.08
N ALA A 217 -6.41 -17.65 -35.10
CA ALA A 217 -6.23 -17.89 -33.68
C ALA A 217 -7.60 -18.03 -33.02
N ASN A 218 -8.35 -19.10 -33.37
CA ASN A 218 -9.71 -19.28 -32.89
C ASN A 218 -9.72 -19.70 -31.41
N ALA A 219 -10.29 -18.87 -30.57
CA ALA A 219 -10.53 -19.17 -29.16
C ALA A 219 -11.91 -19.82 -28.94
N ASP A 220 -12.07 -20.55 -27.84
CA ASP A 220 -13.34 -21.19 -27.44
C ASP A 220 -14.21 -20.30 -26.54
N GLU A 221 -13.65 -19.22 -25.96
CA GLU A 221 -14.34 -18.22 -25.15
C GLU A 221 -13.84 -16.80 -25.49
N VAL A 222 -14.42 -15.79 -24.86
CA VAL A 222 -14.24 -14.36 -25.15
C VAL A 222 -12.77 -13.93 -25.06
N ALA A 223 -12.35 -13.18 -26.07
CA ALA A 223 -11.08 -12.44 -26.08
C ALA A 223 -11.25 -11.03 -25.51
N ARG A 224 -10.29 -10.59 -24.69
CA ARG A 224 -10.32 -9.26 -24.04
C ARG A 224 -9.19 -8.36 -24.50
N ALA A 225 -7.98 -8.90 -24.59
CA ALA A 225 -6.76 -8.16 -24.95
C ALA A 225 -6.06 -8.80 -26.14
N VAL A 226 -5.45 -7.98 -26.95
CA VAL A 226 -4.56 -8.36 -28.04
C VAL A 226 -3.45 -7.32 -28.14
N GLU A 227 -2.20 -7.77 -28.21
CA GLU A 227 -1.02 -6.90 -28.32
C GLU A 227 0.00 -7.52 -29.28
N VAL A 228 0.76 -6.71 -29.99
CA VAL A 228 1.80 -7.17 -30.92
C VAL A 228 3.16 -7.02 -30.25
N THR A 229 4.02 -8.05 -30.32
CA THR A 229 5.37 -7.93 -29.81
C THR A 229 6.16 -6.85 -30.56
N PRO A 230 7.11 -6.15 -29.91
CA PRO A 230 7.85 -5.04 -30.52
C PRO A 230 8.61 -5.41 -31.81
N ASP A 231 8.97 -6.68 -32.00
CA ASP A 231 9.60 -7.19 -33.21
C ASP A 231 8.59 -7.51 -34.33
N GLY A 232 7.27 -7.41 -34.05
CA GLY A 232 6.21 -7.69 -34.99
C GLY A 232 6.04 -9.17 -35.36
N GLN A 233 6.77 -10.10 -34.71
CA GLN A 233 6.75 -11.52 -35.08
C GLN A 233 5.62 -12.28 -34.41
N HIS A 234 5.14 -11.81 -33.26
CA HIS A 234 4.14 -12.53 -32.46
C HIS A 234 2.98 -11.60 -32.04
N VAL A 235 1.86 -12.23 -31.75
CA VAL A 235 0.68 -11.57 -31.14
C VAL A 235 0.41 -12.25 -29.81
N LEU A 236 0.27 -11.43 -28.77
CA LEU A 236 -0.08 -11.80 -27.43
C LEU A 236 -1.60 -11.76 -27.29
N LEU A 237 -2.20 -12.83 -26.81
CA LEU A 237 -3.64 -13.01 -26.71
C LEU A 237 -4.07 -13.14 -25.25
N GLY A 238 -5.02 -12.30 -24.81
CA GLY A 238 -5.59 -12.31 -23.47
C GLY A 238 -7.10 -12.48 -23.49
N GLY A 239 -7.67 -13.15 -22.47
CA GLY A 239 -9.12 -13.30 -22.35
C GLY A 239 -9.59 -14.41 -21.41
N ASP A 240 -10.80 -14.91 -21.66
CA ASP A 240 -11.48 -15.93 -20.86
C ASP A 240 -11.24 -17.36 -21.38
N PHE A 241 -10.63 -17.52 -22.52
CA PHE A 241 -10.52 -18.77 -23.27
C PHE A 241 -9.73 -19.86 -22.54
N PHE A 242 -10.04 -21.14 -22.87
CA PHE A 242 -9.32 -22.33 -22.42
C PHE A 242 -8.56 -23.01 -23.56
N ARG A 243 -8.80 -22.62 -24.82
CA ARG A 243 -8.16 -23.17 -25.99
C ARG A 243 -7.97 -22.13 -27.09
N ILE A 244 -6.83 -22.28 -27.78
CA ILE A 244 -6.57 -21.59 -29.07
C ILE A 244 -6.35 -22.69 -30.12
N ASN A 245 -7.08 -22.65 -31.22
CA ASN A 245 -7.03 -23.64 -32.30
C ASN A 245 -7.14 -25.09 -31.80
N GLY A 246 -7.96 -25.33 -30.74
CA GLY A 246 -8.16 -26.62 -30.11
C GLY A 246 -7.06 -27.06 -29.13
N THR A 247 -5.93 -26.34 -29.04
CA THR A 247 -4.85 -26.62 -28.08
C THR A 247 -5.13 -25.96 -26.72
N ASN A 248 -4.94 -26.71 -25.65
CA ASN A 248 -5.15 -26.20 -24.28
C ASN A 248 -4.17 -25.08 -23.97
N THR A 249 -4.73 -23.96 -23.56
CA THR A 249 -4.05 -22.81 -22.98
C THR A 249 -5.13 -22.02 -22.21
N HIS A 250 -4.80 -21.36 -21.10
CA HIS A 250 -5.83 -20.65 -20.37
C HIS A 250 -5.47 -19.18 -20.19
N ALA A 251 -6.40 -18.32 -20.62
CA ALA A 251 -6.40 -16.88 -20.49
C ALA A 251 -5.25 -16.14 -21.20
N LEU A 252 -4.14 -16.82 -21.51
CA LEU A 252 -2.95 -16.25 -22.17
C LEU A 252 -2.44 -17.21 -23.25
N ALA A 253 -2.03 -16.66 -24.39
CA ALA A 253 -1.34 -17.40 -25.46
C ALA A 253 -0.43 -16.46 -26.26
N VAL A 254 0.60 -17.00 -26.90
CA VAL A 254 1.43 -16.32 -27.90
C VAL A 254 1.25 -17.03 -29.23
N VAL A 255 0.99 -16.29 -30.28
CA VAL A 255 0.81 -16.84 -31.64
C VAL A 255 1.70 -16.10 -32.64
N ASP A 256 2.02 -16.79 -33.73
CA ASP A 256 2.69 -16.18 -34.88
C ASP A 256 1.82 -15.10 -35.50
N ALA A 257 2.36 -13.92 -35.74
CA ALA A 257 1.63 -12.71 -36.16
C ALA A 257 0.99 -12.86 -37.57
N THR A 258 1.55 -13.68 -38.44
CA THR A 258 1.07 -13.88 -39.81
C THR A 258 -0.02 -14.95 -39.88
N THR A 259 0.18 -16.06 -39.20
CA THR A 259 -0.66 -17.27 -39.36
C THR A 259 -1.66 -17.47 -38.22
N GLY A 260 -1.40 -16.93 -37.04
CA GLY A 260 -2.20 -17.19 -35.83
C GLY A 260 -1.94 -18.56 -35.20
N GLN A 261 -0.88 -19.29 -35.63
CA GLN A 261 -0.51 -20.55 -35.03
C GLN A 261 0.17 -20.34 -33.67
N LEU A 262 -0.09 -21.25 -32.72
CA LEU A 262 0.49 -21.15 -31.38
C LEU A 262 2.02 -21.23 -31.42
N ALA A 263 2.69 -20.21 -30.90
CA ALA A 263 4.11 -20.18 -30.55
C ALA A 263 4.31 -20.65 -29.10
N ARG A 264 3.46 -20.16 -28.17
CA ARG A 264 3.50 -20.57 -26.75
C ARG A 264 2.09 -20.76 -26.19
N SER A 265 1.87 -21.80 -25.38
CA SER A 265 0.64 -22.07 -24.65
C SER A 265 0.92 -22.14 -23.14
N TYR A 266 -0.10 -21.80 -22.33
CA TYR A 266 0.00 -21.66 -20.87
C TYR A 266 -1.06 -22.53 -20.13
N PRO A 267 -1.08 -23.86 -20.32
CA PRO A 267 -2.04 -24.73 -19.64
C PRO A 267 -1.77 -24.77 -18.13
N GLY A 268 -2.74 -24.38 -17.31
CA GLY A 268 -2.62 -24.35 -15.84
C GLY A 268 -1.68 -23.29 -15.27
N PHE A 269 -1.21 -22.35 -16.08
CA PHE A 269 -0.33 -21.27 -15.64
C PHE A 269 -1.11 -20.17 -14.88
N ILE A 270 -2.31 -19.85 -15.37
CA ILE A 270 -3.28 -18.95 -14.72
C ILE A 270 -4.40 -19.82 -14.16
N HIS A 271 -4.96 -19.44 -13.01
CA HIS A 271 -6.05 -20.17 -12.37
C HIS A 271 -7.31 -20.14 -13.25
N ASN A 272 -8.06 -21.24 -13.33
CA ASN A 272 -9.21 -21.38 -14.25
C ASN A 272 -10.34 -20.35 -14.05
N ASN A 273 -10.39 -19.68 -12.91
CA ASN A 273 -11.35 -18.62 -12.60
C ASN A 273 -10.69 -17.23 -12.66
N SER A 274 -9.56 -17.11 -13.31
CA SER A 274 -8.87 -15.85 -13.56
C SER A 274 -8.73 -15.62 -15.06
N THR A 275 -8.80 -14.37 -15.48
CA THR A 275 -8.78 -13.95 -16.89
C THR A 275 -7.71 -12.88 -17.09
N VAL A 276 -7.18 -12.74 -18.31
CA VAL A 276 -6.31 -11.62 -18.70
C VAL A 276 -7.17 -10.51 -19.26
N GLN A 277 -7.16 -9.35 -18.59
CA GLN A 277 -7.97 -8.19 -18.97
C GLN A 277 -7.23 -7.25 -19.92
N ASP A 278 -5.90 -7.10 -19.71
CA ASP A 278 -5.05 -6.19 -20.48
C ASP A 278 -3.63 -6.73 -20.61
N ILE A 279 -2.93 -6.33 -21.67
CA ILE A 279 -1.54 -6.70 -21.96
C ILE A 279 -0.81 -5.44 -22.45
N THR A 280 0.40 -5.25 -21.96
CA THR A 280 1.33 -4.22 -22.45
C THR A 280 2.72 -4.81 -22.64
N THR A 281 3.55 -4.19 -23.48
CA THR A 281 4.90 -4.64 -23.80
C THR A 281 5.94 -3.53 -23.60
N ASP A 282 7.19 -3.94 -23.36
CA ASP A 282 8.37 -3.11 -23.54
C ASP A 282 9.38 -3.82 -24.47
N ALA A 283 10.62 -3.34 -24.55
CA ALA A 283 11.63 -3.95 -25.40
C ALA A 283 12.05 -5.36 -24.98
N THR A 284 11.79 -5.78 -23.76
CA THR A 284 12.32 -7.02 -23.14
C THR A 284 11.24 -7.97 -22.64
N GLY A 285 10.07 -7.46 -22.31
CA GLY A 285 9.02 -8.22 -21.67
C GLY A 285 7.61 -7.83 -22.09
N PHE A 286 6.64 -8.64 -21.66
CA PHE A 286 5.24 -8.31 -21.69
C PHE A 286 4.59 -8.55 -20.34
N TYR A 287 3.55 -7.79 -20.06
CA TYR A 287 2.94 -7.71 -18.74
C TYR A 287 1.43 -7.86 -18.86
N THR A 288 0.84 -8.66 -17.94
CA THR A 288 -0.60 -8.91 -17.95
C THR A 288 -1.28 -8.35 -16.72
N GLY A 289 -2.45 -7.73 -16.89
CA GLY A 289 -3.41 -7.44 -15.85
C GLY A 289 -4.45 -8.55 -15.76
N ASN A 290 -4.70 -9.10 -14.57
CA ASN A 290 -5.56 -10.25 -14.39
C ASN A 290 -6.71 -9.96 -13.44
N GLU A 291 -7.86 -10.58 -13.71
CA GLU A 291 -9.06 -10.51 -12.87
C GLU A 291 -9.48 -11.91 -12.43
N GLY A 292 -9.57 -12.12 -11.12
CA GLY A 292 -10.08 -13.35 -10.50
C GLY A 292 -11.50 -13.19 -9.98
N THR A 293 -12.22 -14.30 -9.83
CA THR A 293 -13.63 -14.32 -9.37
C THR A 293 -13.78 -14.17 -7.85
N GLY A 294 -12.73 -13.73 -7.13
CA GLY A 294 -12.73 -13.56 -5.67
C GLY A 294 -12.31 -14.83 -4.91
N GLY A 295 -12.33 -14.76 -3.58
CA GLY A 295 -11.98 -15.89 -2.71
C GLY A 295 -10.49 -16.29 -2.74
N GLY A 296 -9.58 -15.36 -3.09
CA GLY A 296 -8.14 -15.62 -3.18
C GLY A 296 -7.71 -16.23 -4.53
N VAL A 297 -8.57 -16.17 -5.54
CA VAL A 297 -8.20 -16.48 -6.93
C VAL A 297 -7.24 -15.40 -7.43
N PHE A 298 -6.22 -15.81 -8.18
CA PHE A 298 -5.22 -14.90 -8.72
C PHE A 298 -5.85 -13.79 -9.57
N ASP A 299 -5.52 -12.54 -9.26
CA ASP A 299 -6.04 -11.32 -9.91
C ASP A 299 -5.01 -10.17 -9.96
N GLY A 300 -3.74 -10.51 -9.76
CA GLY A 300 -2.60 -9.59 -9.81
C GLY A 300 -2.01 -9.39 -11.22
N ARG A 301 -0.70 -9.17 -11.27
CA ARG A 301 0.08 -8.89 -12.49
C ARG A 301 1.13 -9.97 -12.72
N ILE A 302 1.46 -10.22 -13.97
CA ILE A 302 2.52 -11.15 -14.37
C ILE A 302 3.44 -10.44 -15.35
N ALA A 303 4.74 -10.53 -15.15
CA ALA A 303 5.76 -10.17 -16.13
C ALA A 303 6.33 -11.43 -16.76
N LEU A 304 6.45 -11.42 -18.08
CA LEU A 304 7.04 -12.50 -18.87
C LEU A 304 8.10 -11.93 -19.81
N ASP A 305 9.11 -12.71 -20.11
CA ASP A 305 10.16 -12.35 -21.04
C ASP A 305 9.70 -12.51 -22.51
N LEU A 306 10.18 -11.67 -23.43
CA LEU A 306 9.88 -11.79 -24.85
C LEU A 306 10.77 -12.83 -25.57
N ASP A 307 11.93 -13.16 -25.01
CA ASP A 307 12.88 -14.08 -25.64
C ASP A 307 12.40 -15.55 -25.62
N ASP A 308 11.80 -15.97 -24.51
CA ASP A 308 11.38 -17.37 -24.31
C ASP A 308 9.93 -17.51 -23.87
N PHE A 309 9.25 -16.39 -23.60
CA PHE A 309 7.88 -16.30 -23.08
C PHE A 309 7.69 -16.95 -21.72
N ASP A 310 8.75 -17.08 -20.92
CA ASP A 310 8.70 -17.58 -19.56
C ASP A 310 8.42 -16.47 -18.53
N GLN A 311 7.92 -16.86 -17.36
CA GLN A 311 7.58 -15.91 -16.30
C GLN A 311 8.85 -15.30 -15.68
N ARG A 312 8.96 -13.97 -15.71
CA ARG A 312 9.96 -13.21 -14.96
C ARG A 312 9.55 -13.09 -13.50
N TRP A 313 8.35 -12.58 -13.23
CA TRP A 313 7.78 -12.50 -11.89
C TRP A 313 6.24 -12.53 -11.92
N ARG A 314 5.66 -12.72 -10.73
CA ARG A 314 4.21 -12.71 -10.51
C ARG A 314 3.90 -11.95 -9.23
N ASP A 315 2.97 -11.02 -9.31
CA ASP A 315 2.38 -10.32 -8.20
C ASP A 315 1.17 -11.09 -7.69
N THR A 316 1.05 -11.21 -6.37
CA THR A 316 -0.03 -11.95 -5.71
C THR A 316 -0.92 -11.05 -4.84
N CYS A 317 -0.92 -9.72 -5.06
CA CYS A 317 -1.94 -8.85 -4.49
C CYS A 317 -3.34 -9.33 -4.92
N LEU A 318 -4.29 -9.29 -4.01
CA LEU A 318 -5.69 -9.58 -4.29
C LEU A 318 -6.43 -8.30 -4.67
N GLY A 319 -7.28 -8.40 -5.69
CA GLY A 319 -8.09 -7.32 -6.24
C GLY A 319 -7.81 -7.10 -7.73
N ALA A 320 -8.85 -7.32 -8.57
CA ALA A 320 -8.76 -7.39 -10.01
C ALA A 320 -7.95 -6.25 -10.63
N THR A 321 -7.00 -6.60 -11.50
CA THR A 321 -6.20 -5.67 -12.30
C THR A 321 -6.84 -5.53 -13.68
N GLN A 322 -7.31 -4.34 -14.03
CA GLN A 322 -8.06 -4.04 -15.24
C GLN A 322 -7.21 -3.45 -16.35
N ALA A 323 -6.12 -2.74 -16.01
CA ALA A 323 -5.25 -2.09 -16.95
C ALA A 323 -3.79 -2.18 -16.50
N VAL A 324 -2.90 -2.29 -17.48
CA VAL A 324 -1.44 -2.26 -17.29
C VAL A 324 -0.79 -1.39 -18.36
N LEU A 325 0.26 -0.65 -17.96
CA LEU A 325 1.02 0.20 -18.88
C LEU A 325 2.46 0.33 -18.42
N VAL A 326 3.41 0.09 -19.31
CA VAL A 326 4.84 0.31 -19.05
C VAL A 326 5.28 1.69 -19.52
N HIS A 327 5.95 2.41 -18.62
CA HIS A 327 6.65 3.65 -18.98
C HIS A 327 7.97 3.75 -18.20
N SER A 328 9.08 3.98 -18.93
CA SER A 328 10.42 4.21 -18.37
C SER A 328 10.88 3.15 -17.33
N GLY A 329 10.61 1.86 -17.60
CA GLY A 329 10.99 0.76 -16.70
C GLY A 329 10.08 0.58 -15.49
N VAL A 330 8.94 1.26 -15.47
CA VAL A 330 7.90 1.14 -14.44
C VAL A 330 6.62 0.58 -15.06
N LEU A 331 6.07 -0.47 -14.45
CA LEU A 331 4.76 -1.00 -14.74
C LEU A 331 3.73 -0.31 -13.86
N TYR A 332 2.89 0.52 -14.45
CA TYR A 332 1.72 1.12 -13.83
C TYR A 332 0.51 0.21 -13.99
N SER A 333 -0.35 0.13 -13.01
CA SER A 333 -1.56 -0.70 -13.08
C SER A 333 -2.78 -0.03 -12.46
N GLY A 334 -3.92 -0.21 -13.13
CA GLY A 334 -5.25 0.11 -12.63
C GLY A 334 -5.91 -1.13 -12.06
N SER A 335 -6.23 -1.12 -10.77
CA SER A 335 -6.79 -2.27 -10.07
C SER A 335 -7.73 -1.82 -8.94
N HIS A 336 -8.32 -2.75 -8.21
CA HIS A 336 -8.87 -2.48 -6.89
C HIS A 336 -8.16 -3.32 -5.81
N ALA A 337 -6.83 -3.35 -5.84
CA ALA A 337 -6.02 -4.12 -4.92
C ALA A 337 -6.39 -3.81 -3.45
N HIS A 338 -6.68 -4.85 -2.67
CA HIS A 338 -7.13 -4.70 -1.29
C HIS A 338 -6.34 -5.53 -0.28
N ASP A 339 -5.51 -6.47 -0.73
CA ASP A 339 -4.62 -7.25 0.13
C ASP A 339 -3.35 -7.65 -0.62
N CYS A 340 -2.23 -7.02 -0.28
CA CYS A 340 -0.89 -7.31 -0.79
C CYS A 340 0.03 -7.87 0.31
N ALA A 341 -0.52 -8.40 1.43
CA ALA A 341 0.25 -8.93 2.54
C ALA A 341 1.13 -10.12 2.14
N SER A 342 0.71 -10.91 1.15
CA SER A 342 1.51 -12.02 0.58
C SER A 342 2.83 -11.55 -0.02
N MET A 343 2.94 -10.27 -0.39
CA MET A 343 4.13 -9.62 -0.95
C MET A 343 4.86 -8.74 0.06
N GLY A 344 4.47 -8.77 1.35
CA GLY A 344 5.02 -7.90 2.38
C GLY A 344 4.58 -6.43 2.29
N ALA A 345 3.48 -6.17 1.55
CA ALA A 345 2.89 -4.85 1.43
C ALA A 345 1.60 -4.72 2.28
N PHE A 346 0.67 -3.84 1.91
CA PHE A 346 -0.51 -3.54 2.72
C PHE A 346 -1.46 -4.74 2.89
N PRO A 347 -1.97 -4.96 4.11
CA PRO A 347 -2.91 -6.04 4.39
C PRO A 347 -4.34 -5.67 3.99
N ASP A 348 -5.24 -6.67 4.00
CA ASP A 348 -6.68 -6.52 3.77
C ASP A 348 -7.30 -5.30 4.49
N GLN A 349 -8.23 -4.62 3.82
CA GLN A 349 -9.06 -3.47 4.22
C GLN A 349 -8.61 -2.08 3.72
N GLN A 350 -7.54 -1.96 2.95
CA GLN A 350 -7.18 -0.71 2.28
C GLN A 350 -7.20 -0.95 0.78
N ARG A 351 -8.22 -0.45 0.07
CA ARG A 351 -8.21 -0.50 -1.39
C ARG A 351 -7.27 0.54 -1.95
N LYS A 352 -6.48 0.13 -2.95
CA LYS A 352 -5.63 0.97 -3.77
C LYS A 352 -5.87 0.65 -5.24
N HIS A 353 -6.21 1.69 -5.99
CA HIS A 353 -6.65 1.54 -7.36
C HIS A 353 -5.54 1.79 -8.38
N LEU A 354 -4.50 2.50 -8.00
CA LEU A 354 -3.35 2.78 -8.84
C LEU A 354 -2.09 2.32 -8.12
N LEU A 355 -1.31 1.48 -8.79
CA LEU A 355 -0.08 0.90 -8.26
C LEU A 355 1.02 0.97 -9.30
N ALA A 356 2.27 0.98 -8.83
CA ALA A 356 3.46 0.94 -9.68
C ALA A 356 4.44 -0.12 -9.18
N GLN A 357 5.13 -0.78 -10.11
CA GLN A 357 6.15 -1.80 -9.87
C GLN A 357 7.32 -1.61 -10.84
N SER A 358 8.50 -2.09 -10.51
CA SER A 358 9.55 -2.21 -11.51
C SER A 358 9.18 -3.29 -12.54
N VAL A 359 9.59 -3.12 -13.79
CA VAL A 359 9.49 -4.17 -14.81
C VAL A 359 10.27 -5.43 -14.43
N ASP A 360 11.24 -5.33 -13.51
CA ASP A 360 12.13 -6.40 -13.09
C ASP A 360 11.79 -7.01 -11.71
N ASP A 361 10.94 -6.35 -10.91
CA ASP A 361 10.66 -6.77 -9.52
C ASP A 361 9.16 -6.56 -9.20
N PRO A 362 8.45 -7.57 -8.65
CA PRO A 362 7.04 -7.45 -8.30
C PRO A 362 6.76 -6.55 -7.09
N LYS A 363 7.76 -6.05 -6.37
CA LYS A 363 7.56 -5.17 -5.23
C LYS A 363 6.89 -3.86 -5.65
N LEU A 364 5.94 -3.41 -4.83
CA LEU A 364 5.30 -2.12 -5.03
C LEU A 364 6.30 -1.00 -4.82
N LEU A 365 6.35 -0.07 -5.78
CA LEU A 365 7.05 1.20 -5.66
C LEU A 365 6.25 2.17 -4.80
N PRO A 366 6.87 3.18 -4.20
CA PRO A 366 6.19 4.18 -3.36
C PRO A 366 5.40 5.19 -4.21
N TRP A 367 4.49 4.72 -5.04
CA TRP A 367 3.63 5.54 -5.91
C TRP A 367 2.16 5.16 -5.67
N PHE A 368 1.41 6.04 -5.02
CA PHE A 368 0.07 5.76 -4.51
C PHE A 368 -0.92 6.92 -4.73
N PRO A 369 -1.05 7.46 -5.94
CA PRO A 369 -2.23 8.23 -6.24
C PRO A 369 -3.43 7.29 -6.12
N ASP A 370 -4.60 7.80 -5.75
CA ASP A 370 -5.73 6.94 -5.49
C ASP A 370 -6.99 7.42 -6.19
N THR A 371 -7.80 6.45 -6.64
CA THR A 371 -9.16 6.68 -7.11
C THR A 371 -10.13 5.96 -6.17
N ASN A 372 -11.43 6.02 -6.43
CA ASN A 372 -12.40 5.17 -5.75
C ASN A 372 -12.96 4.11 -6.69
N ASP A 373 -13.75 3.17 -6.15
CA ASP A 373 -14.44 2.13 -6.91
C ASP A 373 -15.36 2.71 -8.00
N GLY A 374 -16.00 3.86 -7.75
CA GLY A 374 -16.78 4.61 -8.71
C GLY A 374 -18.19 4.07 -8.97
N ILE A 375 -18.63 4.18 -10.25
CA ILE A 375 -19.95 3.77 -10.75
C ILE A 375 -19.82 2.48 -11.57
N GLY A 376 -20.84 1.67 -11.64
CA GLY A 376 -20.83 0.45 -12.47
C GLY A 376 -20.43 -0.81 -11.71
N GLU A 377 -19.31 -1.43 -12.05
CA GLU A 377 -18.87 -2.73 -11.50
C GLU A 377 -17.96 -2.62 -10.27
N PRO A 378 -17.89 -1.54 -9.57
CA PRO A 378 -16.99 -1.00 -8.56
C PRO A 378 -15.53 -1.50 -8.60
N VAL A 379 -14.83 -1.22 -9.70
CA VAL A 379 -13.40 -1.56 -9.86
C VAL A 379 -12.49 -0.35 -10.11
N GLY A 380 -13.05 0.85 -10.32
CA GLY A 380 -12.31 2.11 -10.47
C GLY A 380 -11.67 2.30 -11.84
N PRO A 381 -10.32 2.27 -11.98
CA PRO A 381 -9.63 2.40 -13.26
C PRO A 381 -9.87 1.22 -14.19
N ARG A 382 -10.05 1.50 -15.50
CA ARG A 382 -10.33 0.49 -16.53
C ARG A 382 -9.31 0.49 -17.66
N VAL A 383 -8.65 1.61 -17.88
CA VAL A 383 -7.73 1.78 -19.00
C VAL A 383 -6.68 2.81 -18.67
N MET A 384 -5.49 2.63 -19.22
CA MET A 384 -4.39 3.58 -19.16
C MET A 384 -3.85 3.87 -20.55
N ALA A 385 -3.33 5.08 -20.75
CA ALA A 385 -2.62 5.46 -21.97
C ALA A 385 -1.46 6.41 -21.63
N GLN A 386 -0.34 6.24 -22.32
CA GLN A 386 0.78 7.17 -22.25
C GLN A 386 0.66 8.18 -23.39
N ALA A 387 0.78 9.45 -23.07
CA ALA A 387 0.85 10.53 -24.03
C ALA A 387 2.11 11.36 -23.82
N SER A 388 2.57 12.05 -24.88
CA SER A 388 3.69 12.97 -24.78
C SER A 388 3.33 14.29 -25.48
N SER A 389 3.71 15.41 -24.88
CA SER A 389 3.52 16.73 -25.46
C SER A 389 4.55 17.72 -24.93
N GLY A 390 5.21 18.48 -25.81
CA GLY A 390 6.17 19.51 -25.40
C GLY A 390 7.40 19.00 -24.65
N GLY A 391 7.71 17.72 -24.75
CA GLY A 391 8.83 17.08 -24.04
C GLY A 391 8.46 16.51 -22.67
N SER A 392 7.21 16.67 -22.24
CA SER A 392 6.67 16.03 -21.02
C SER A 392 5.90 14.76 -21.37
N HIS A 393 5.89 13.82 -20.43
CA HIS A 393 5.15 12.56 -20.51
C HIS A 393 3.99 12.57 -19.54
N TYR A 394 2.86 12.04 -20.00
CA TYR A 394 1.61 12.00 -19.24
C TYR A 394 1.08 10.56 -19.16
N LEU A 395 0.74 10.12 -17.95
CA LEU A 395 -0.06 8.93 -17.74
C LEU A 395 -1.53 9.34 -17.63
N TRP A 396 -2.32 8.95 -18.60
CA TRP A 396 -3.77 9.11 -18.59
C TRP A 396 -4.43 7.86 -18.02
N VAL A 397 -5.42 8.05 -17.17
CA VAL A 397 -6.20 6.98 -16.54
C VAL A 397 -7.67 7.22 -16.80
N GLY A 398 -8.34 6.23 -17.37
CA GLY A 398 -9.77 6.22 -17.61
C GLY A 398 -10.47 5.11 -16.83
N GLY A 399 -11.76 5.29 -16.50
CA GLY A 399 -12.50 4.27 -15.79
C GLY A 399 -13.87 4.72 -15.33
N GLU A 400 -14.32 4.13 -14.23
CA GLU A 400 -15.62 4.40 -13.61
C GLU A 400 -15.54 5.19 -12.30
N PHE A 401 -14.34 5.56 -11.86
CA PHE A 401 -14.11 6.32 -10.63
C PHE A 401 -14.80 7.69 -10.63
N THR A 402 -15.09 8.20 -9.45
CA THR A 402 -15.71 9.51 -9.23
C THR A 402 -14.87 10.44 -8.35
N THR A 403 -13.75 9.94 -7.82
CA THR A 403 -12.77 10.74 -7.08
C THR A 403 -11.35 10.36 -7.48
N VAL A 404 -10.42 11.33 -7.42
CA VAL A 404 -8.98 11.15 -7.55
C VAL A 404 -8.32 11.90 -6.40
N ASN A 405 -7.37 11.28 -5.71
CA ASN A 405 -6.69 11.84 -4.54
C ASN A 405 -7.67 12.50 -3.54
N SER A 406 -8.82 11.81 -3.31
CA SER A 406 -9.91 12.26 -2.44
C SER A 406 -10.64 13.53 -2.91
N ARG A 407 -10.44 14.00 -4.16
CA ARG A 407 -11.15 15.12 -4.76
C ARG A 407 -12.17 14.63 -5.79
N PRO A 408 -13.31 15.31 -5.98
CA PRO A 408 -14.26 14.95 -7.04
C PRO A 408 -13.62 15.07 -8.43
N GLN A 409 -13.51 13.94 -9.13
CA GLN A 409 -12.98 13.84 -10.49
C GLN A 409 -13.53 12.55 -11.10
N GLN A 410 -14.28 12.64 -12.20
CA GLN A 410 -15.01 11.50 -12.73
C GLN A 410 -14.50 11.06 -14.10
N GLY A 411 -14.27 9.76 -14.23
CA GLY A 411 -14.08 9.02 -15.47
C GLY A 411 -12.70 9.17 -16.12
N LEU A 412 -12.05 10.32 -15.99
CA LEU A 412 -10.72 10.61 -16.53
C LEU A 412 -9.87 11.37 -15.53
N THR A 413 -8.58 11.05 -15.48
CA THR A 413 -7.53 11.83 -14.82
C THR A 413 -6.20 11.65 -15.55
N ARG A 414 -5.20 12.47 -15.23
CA ARG A 414 -3.85 12.37 -15.78
C ARG A 414 -2.80 12.79 -14.75
N PHE A 415 -1.63 12.22 -14.87
CA PHE A 415 -0.43 12.49 -14.09
C PHE A 415 0.72 12.80 -15.05
N ALA A 416 1.78 13.46 -14.60
CA ALA A 416 2.92 13.81 -15.45
C ALA A 416 4.27 13.42 -14.82
N ASP A 417 5.32 13.45 -15.63
CA ASP A 417 6.71 13.28 -15.21
C ASP A 417 7.29 14.48 -14.41
N GLY A 418 6.47 15.44 -14.08
CA GLY A 418 6.78 16.58 -13.22
C GLY A 418 6.03 17.85 -13.62
N PRO A 419 6.21 18.92 -12.86
CA PRO A 419 6.93 18.96 -11.58
C PRO A 419 6.19 18.20 -10.47
N ASP A 420 6.95 17.56 -9.56
CA ASP A 420 6.42 17.09 -8.29
C ASP A 420 6.11 18.28 -7.39
N THR A 421 4.87 18.37 -6.92
CA THR A 421 4.33 19.46 -6.07
C THR A 421 3.79 18.95 -4.75
N GLY A 422 3.71 17.62 -4.58
CA GLY A 422 3.34 16.96 -3.35
C GLY A 422 4.30 17.31 -2.21
N THR A 423 3.83 17.41 -1.00
CA THR A 423 4.70 17.58 0.16
C THR A 423 4.53 16.43 1.13
N PRO A 424 5.63 15.91 1.69
CA PRO A 424 5.54 14.90 2.74
C PRO A 424 4.66 15.38 3.90
N TRP A 425 3.97 14.47 4.56
CA TRP A 425 3.21 14.78 5.75
C TRP A 425 4.11 15.38 6.83
N VAL A 426 3.56 16.35 7.58
CA VAL A 426 4.25 16.96 8.72
C VAL A 426 4.59 15.89 9.76
N PRO A 427 5.87 15.74 10.17
CA PRO A 427 6.27 14.77 11.19
C PRO A 427 5.54 14.96 12.52
N ASN A 428 5.21 13.87 13.19
CA ASN A 428 4.62 13.87 14.51
C ASN A 428 5.69 13.55 15.55
N VAL A 429 6.06 14.55 16.37
CA VAL A 429 7.22 14.51 17.26
C VAL A 429 6.81 14.20 18.69
N SER A 430 7.56 13.35 19.37
CA SER A 430 7.49 13.15 20.82
C SER A 430 8.89 13.17 21.45
N LEU A 431 8.95 13.53 22.74
CA LEU A 431 10.20 13.64 23.47
C LEU A 431 10.20 12.71 24.68
N SER A 432 11.38 12.15 25.00
CA SER A 432 11.58 11.37 26.20
C SER A 432 12.82 11.88 26.96
N THR A 433 12.70 12.04 28.27
CA THR A 433 13.74 12.58 29.17
C THR A 433 14.00 11.66 30.36
N LEU A 434 13.98 10.34 30.16
CA LEU A 434 14.08 9.34 31.23
C LEU A 434 15.44 9.30 31.94
N THR A 435 16.47 9.93 31.36
CA THR A 435 17.85 9.89 31.84
C THR A 435 18.45 11.29 31.83
N PRO A 436 19.17 11.73 32.86
CA PRO A 436 19.84 13.01 32.88
C PRO A 436 20.80 13.21 31.71
N GLY A 437 20.96 14.48 31.29
CA GLY A 437 21.91 14.88 30.25
C GLY A 437 21.55 14.40 28.83
N ARG A 438 20.27 14.03 28.58
CA ARG A 438 19.81 13.66 27.25
C ARG A 438 18.31 13.90 27.05
N ILE A 439 17.94 14.18 25.80
CA ILE A 439 16.56 14.16 25.31
C ILE A 439 16.52 13.24 24.09
N ASP A 440 15.69 12.21 24.14
CA ASP A 440 15.39 11.39 22.96
C ASP A 440 14.26 12.07 22.18
N VAL A 441 14.57 12.49 20.96
CA VAL A 441 13.62 13.09 20.00
C VAL A 441 13.15 11.99 19.08
N ASN A 442 11.86 11.70 19.10
CA ASN A 442 11.26 10.58 18.39
C ASN A 442 10.20 11.09 17.43
N TRP A 443 10.11 10.48 16.26
CA TRP A 443 9.04 10.77 15.28
C TRP A 443 8.74 9.55 14.44
N GLN A 444 7.51 9.46 13.97
CA GLN A 444 7.15 8.50 12.96
C GLN A 444 7.53 9.07 11.58
N THR A 445 8.05 8.22 10.69
CA THR A 445 8.34 8.62 9.32
C THR A 445 7.09 9.21 8.66
N SER A 446 7.27 10.27 7.90
CA SER A 446 6.20 10.90 7.13
C SER A 446 5.83 10.03 5.93
N PHE A 447 4.61 10.18 5.44
CA PHE A 447 4.19 9.58 4.19
C PHE A 447 4.22 10.63 3.07
N ASP A 448 4.72 10.21 1.92
CA ASP A 448 4.58 10.89 0.66
C ASP A 448 3.91 9.96 -0.35
N THR A 449 3.25 10.52 -1.36
CA THR A 449 2.45 9.75 -2.32
C THR A 449 3.26 9.12 -3.44
N ASP A 450 4.48 9.62 -3.69
CA ASP A 450 5.37 9.16 -4.77
C ASP A 450 6.83 9.05 -4.35
N ASP A 451 7.15 9.38 -3.09
CA ASP A 451 8.49 9.23 -2.53
C ASP A 451 8.50 8.37 -1.27
N GLY A 452 9.33 7.34 -1.28
CA GLY A 452 9.48 6.42 -0.13
C GLY A 452 10.55 6.86 0.85
N GLU A 453 11.69 7.39 0.40
CA GLU A 453 12.78 7.84 1.26
C GLU A 453 12.72 9.35 1.46
N LEU A 454 12.60 9.75 2.71
CA LEU A 454 12.48 11.15 3.09
C LEU A 454 13.65 11.59 3.96
N THR A 455 14.07 12.84 3.79
CA THR A 455 15.08 13.50 4.61
C THR A 455 14.42 14.27 5.75
N TYR A 456 14.79 13.97 7.00
CA TYR A 456 14.30 14.63 8.20
C TYR A 456 15.34 15.62 8.74
N ARG A 457 14.91 16.86 9.04
CA ARG A 457 15.77 17.88 9.68
C ARG A 457 15.15 18.29 11.00
N ILE A 458 15.95 18.18 12.09
CA ILE A 458 15.55 18.46 13.45
C ILE A 458 16.08 19.85 13.85
N TYR A 459 15.19 20.67 14.39
CA TYR A 459 15.46 22.05 14.82
C TYR A 459 15.23 22.17 16.32
N LYS A 460 16.16 22.83 17.03
CA LYS A 460 16.14 23.05 18.49
C LYS A 460 15.91 24.52 18.81
N ASP A 461 15.09 24.83 19.84
CA ASP A 461 14.88 26.13 20.47
C ASP A 461 14.61 27.28 19.50
N GLY A 462 13.76 27.01 18.49
CA GLY A 462 13.34 28.00 17.49
C GLY A 462 14.38 28.33 16.43
N SER A 463 15.56 27.67 16.43
CA SER A 463 16.58 27.82 15.39
C SER A 463 16.02 27.46 13.99
N ASN A 464 16.56 28.12 12.96
CA ASN A 464 16.36 27.75 11.56
C ASN A 464 17.48 26.86 10.99
N THR A 465 18.55 26.67 11.77
CA THR A 465 19.62 25.72 11.42
C THR A 465 19.30 24.38 12.06
N PRO A 466 19.24 23.28 11.31
CA PRO A 466 19.00 21.97 11.89
C PRO A 466 20.18 21.53 12.75
N VAL A 467 19.90 20.94 13.91
CA VAL A 467 20.87 20.32 14.80
C VAL A 467 21.18 18.88 14.40
N HIS A 468 20.29 18.24 13.65
CA HIS A 468 20.48 16.89 13.13
C HIS A 468 19.72 16.70 11.81
N THR A 469 20.27 15.83 10.94
CA THR A 469 19.64 15.43 9.67
C THR A 469 19.83 13.92 9.49
N THR A 470 18.78 13.24 9.08
CA THR A 470 18.78 11.80 8.80
C THR A 470 17.76 11.47 7.71
N THR A 471 17.84 10.28 7.14
CA THR A 471 16.84 9.77 6.18
C THR A 471 16.04 8.62 6.78
N GLY A 472 14.91 8.32 6.17
CA GLY A 472 14.11 7.16 6.53
C GLY A 472 13.09 6.82 5.44
N TYR A 473 12.99 5.52 5.13
CA TYR A 473 12.04 4.99 4.17
C TYR A 473 10.68 4.74 4.84
N SER A 474 9.60 5.07 4.13
CA SER A 474 8.23 4.79 4.57
C SER A 474 7.29 4.64 3.38
N VAL A 475 6.26 3.84 3.59
CA VAL A 475 5.10 3.69 2.73
C VAL A 475 3.84 3.72 3.61
N PHE A 476 2.65 3.91 3.03
CA PHE A 476 1.44 4.12 3.85
C PHE A 476 1.10 2.96 4.83
N TRP A 477 1.57 1.73 4.56
CA TRP A 477 1.37 0.57 5.44
C TRP A 477 2.54 0.31 6.40
N ASP A 478 3.73 0.85 6.12
CA ASP A 478 4.92 0.70 6.97
C ASP A 478 5.59 2.06 7.17
N ARG A 479 5.33 2.67 8.32
CA ARG A 479 5.86 3.96 8.71
C ARG A 479 6.65 3.79 10.01
N PRO A 480 7.94 3.38 9.91
CA PRO A 480 8.77 3.15 11.08
C PRO A 480 8.98 4.44 11.89
N GLN A 481 9.32 4.25 13.15
CA GLN A 481 9.77 5.34 14.00
C GLN A 481 11.27 5.55 13.84
N LEU A 482 11.66 6.82 13.85
CA LEU A 482 13.05 7.26 13.96
C LEU A 482 13.27 7.93 15.32
N THR A 483 14.51 7.86 15.79
CA THR A 483 14.95 8.45 17.05
C THR A 483 16.30 9.12 16.84
N TRP A 484 16.45 10.32 17.40
CA TRP A 484 17.74 10.98 17.59
C TRP A 484 17.87 11.40 19.05
N THR A 485 19.04 11.19 19.66
CA THR A 485 19.33 11.60 21.03
C THR A 485 20.13 12.87 21.03
N ASP A 486 19.58 13.93 21.61
CA ASP A 486 20.33 15.15 21.95
C ASP A 486 21.04 14.94 23.28
N THR A 487 22.37 15.00 23.25
CA THR A 487 23.26 14.91 24.44
C THR A 487 23.89 16.25 24.78
N ASP A 488 23.60 17.31 24.02
CA ASP A 488 24.05 18.68 24.30
C ASP A 488 22.95 19.42 25.08
N VAL A 489 22.60 18.87 26.23
CA VAL A 489 21.56 19.37 27.13
C VAL A 489 21.96 19.17 28.60
N GLU A 490 21.65 20.16 29.43
CA GLU A 490 21.94 20.11 30.86
C GLU A 490 20.72 19.66 31.68
N PRO A 491 20.92 18.90 32.77
CA PRO A 491 19.81 18.57 33.68
C PRO A 491 19.03 19.80 34.16
N GLY A 492 17.71 19.71 34.19
CA GLY A 492 16.81 20.80 34.56
C GLY A 492 16.56 21.84 33.45
N ALA A 493 17.34 21.85 32.35
CA ALA A 493 17.09 22.73 31.21
C ALA A 493 15.88 22.29 30.41
N THR A 494 15.13 23.23 29.87
CA THR A 494 13.97 22.96 28.98
C THR A 494 14.33 23.31 27.56
N HIS A 495 14.16 22.35 26.63
CA HIS A 495 14.40 22.52 25.21
C HIS A 495 13.15 22.20 24.38
N SER A 496 13.04 22.84 23.22
CA SER A 496 11.95 22.61 22.28
C SER A 496 12.48 22.10 20.93
N TYR A 497 11.73 21.20 20.30
CA TYR A 497 12.13 20.59 19.03
C TYR A 497 10.99 20.65 18.02
N ARG A 498 11.39 20.80 16.74
CA ARG A 498 10.52 20.71 15.56
C ARG A 498 11.23 19.89 14.50
N ILE A 499 10.48 19.24 13.63
CA ILE A 499 11.04 18.43 12.52
C ILE A 499 10.34 18.81 11.21
N THR A 500 11.10 18.80 10.11
CA THR A 500 10.57 18.79 8.74
C THR A 500 10.92 17.48 8.06
N ALA A 501 10.08 17.06 7.10
CA ALA A 501 10.36 15.99 6.15
C ALA A 501 10.51 16.60 4.75
N SER A 502 11.42 16.08 3.93
CA SER A 502 11.61 16.51 2.54
C SER A 502 11.86 15.30 1.66
N ASP A 503 11.21 15.26 0.50
CA ASP A 503 11.41 14.32 -0.60
C ASP A 503 12.64 14.66 -1.48
N GLY A 504 13.20 15.85 -1.34
CA GLY A 504 14.30 16.39 -2.14
C GLY A 504 13.87 17.58 -3.00
N THR A 505 12.62 17.61 -3.41
CA THR A 505 11.97 18.69 -4.19
C THR A 505 11.17 19.61 -3.27
N ASN A 506 10.32 19.03 -2.45
CA ASN A 506 9.41 19.71 -1.54
C ASN A 506 9.83 19.49 -0.08
N THR A 507 9.31 20.33 0.82
CA THR A 507 9.56 20.20 2.25
C THR A 507 8.30 20.52 3.01
N SER A 508 7.92 19.66 3.94
CA SER A 508 6.77 19.83 4.80
C SER A 508 6.91 21.09 5.67
N ALA A 509 5.79 21.60 6.18
CA ALA A 509 5.83 22.56 7.28
C ALA A 509 6.60 21.96 8.48
N LYS A 510 7.23 22.84 9.30
CA LYS A 510 7.78 22.41 10.59
C LYS A 510 6.68 21.85 11.48
N SER A 511 6.93 20.73 12.15
CA SER A 511 6.01 20.18 13.14
C SER A 511 5.66 21.20 14.24
N PRO A 512 4.53 21.04 14.95
CA PRO A 512 4.32 21.76 16.20
C PRO A 512 5.49 21.57 17.15
N ALA A 513 5.90 22.63 17.88
CA ALA A 513 6.97 22.52 18.84
C ALA A 513 6.57 21.59 19.98
N GLN A 514 7.45 20.63 20.28
CA GLN A 514 7.36 19.84 21.50
C GLN A 514 8.48 20.29 22.44
N SER A 515 8.15 20.46 23.73
CA SER A 515 9.13 20.88 24.74
C SER A 515 9.22 19.84 25.85
N ALA A 516 10.43 19.61 26.33
CA ALA A 516 10.70 18.75 27.47
C ALA A 516 11.79 19.33 28.33
N THR A 517 11.70 19.10 29.65
CA THR A 517 12.74 19.43 30.62
C THR A 517 13.62 18.21 30.82
N VAL A 518 14.94 18.39 30.73
CA VAL A 518 15.92 17.31 30.95
C VAL A 518 15.78 16.80 32.39
N ALA A 519 15.70 15.50 32.57
CA ALA A 519 15.57 14.89 33.88
C ALA A 519 16.79 15.19 34.76
N ASP A 520 16.57 15.50 36.04
CA ASP A 520 17.61 15.69 37.03
C ASP A 520 18.17 14.35 37.54
N ALA A 521 17.36 13.29 37.50
CA ALA A 521 17.73 11.95 37.90
C ALA A 521 17.05 10.93 36.96
N THR A 522 17.58 9.72 36.90
CA THR A 522 16.95 8.61 36.16
C THR A 522 15.64 8.21 36.86
N GLU A 523 14.54 8.24 36.14
CA GLU A 523 13.23 7.83 36.66
C GLU A 523 13.24 6.32 36.98
N ALA A 524 13.03 5.98 38.26
CA ALA A 524 13.24 4.61 38.76
C ALA A 524 12.24 3.61 38.16
N TYR A 525 10.95 3.98 38.03
CA TYR A 525 9.92 3.11 37.50
C TYR A 525 10.13 2.78 36.01
N PRO A 526 10.27 3.74 35.10
CA PRO A 526 10.58 3.45 33.70
C PRO A 526 11.89 2.71 33.49
N ALA A 527 12.93 3.03 34.27
CA ALA A 527 14.20 2.31 34.21
C ALA A 527 14.03 0.83 34.57
N ARG A 528 13.19 0.54 35.55
CA ARG A 528 12.87 -0.83 35.98
C ARG A 528 12.08 -1.59 34.92
N VAL A 529 11.01 -1.01 34.37
CA VAL A 529 10.21 -1.58 33.29
C VAL A 529 11.07 -1.97 32.09
N ARG A 530 11.98 -1.06 31.69
CA ARG A 530 12.93 -1.31 30.59
C ARG A 530 13.94 -2.40 30.92
N SER A 531 14.51 -2.41 32.14
CA SER A 531 15.51 -3.40 32.54
C SER A 531 14.93 -4.80 32.65
N ASP A 532 13.62 -4.94 32.94
CA ASP A 532 12.92 -6.21 33.00
C ASP A 532 12.48 -6.68 31.59
N GLY A 533 12.82 -5.95 30.52
CA GLY A 533 12.72 -6.37 29.14
C GLY A 533 11.36 -6.13 28.50
N ALA A 534 10.70 -5.01 28.81
CA ALA A 534 9.51 -4.59 28.08
C ALA A 534 9.80 -4.50 26.59
N SER A 535 9.00 -5.15 25.76
CA SER A 535 9.06 -5.09 24.29
C SER A 535 8.21 -3.97 23.70
N LEU A 536 7.26 -3.47 24.48
CA LEU A 536 6.41 -2.32 24.21
C LEU A 536 6.18 -1.61 25.55
N TYR A 537 6.27 -0.28 25.57
CA TYR A 537 6.05 0.50 26.78
C TYR A 537 5.51 1.90 26.45
N TRP A 538 4.21 2.11 26.65
CA TRP A 538 3.54 3.39 26.42
C TRP A 538 3.27 4.09 27.74
N ARG A 539 3.86 5.29 27.90
CA ARG A 539 3.74 6.10 29.13
C ARG A 539 2.61 7.12 29.08
N TYR A 540 2.13 7.46 27.88
CA TYR A 540 1.08 8.44 27.62
C TYR A 540 1.40 9.87 28.08
N ASP A 541 2.69 10.24 28.04
CA ASP A 541 3.18 11.57 28.39
C ASP A 541 3.00 12.60 27.26
N GLU A 542 2.51 12.19 26.11
CA GLU A 542 2.33 13.03 24.95
C GLU A 542 1.23 14.07 25.17
N GLY A 543 1.40 15.24 24.51
CA GLY A 543 0.32 16.20 24.33
C GLY A 543 -0.73 15.67 23.34
N ALA A 544 -1.54 16.54 22.78
CA ALA A 544 -2.46 16.15 21.71
C ALA A 544 -1.67 15.52 20.54
N SER A 545 -1.79 14.21 20.38
CA SER A 545 -1.06 13.39 19.43
C SER A 545 -1.96 12.27 18.92
N THR A 546 -1.68 11.77 17.72
CA THR A 546 -2.37 10.59 17.18
C THR A 546 -1.65 9.28 17.56
N PHE A 547 -0.56 9.35 18.33
CA PHE A 547 0.14 8.14 18.74
C PHE A 547 0.78 8.23 20.14
N ALA A 548 0.93 7.05 20.77
CA ALA A 548 1.65 6.85 22.02
C ALA A 548 3.08 6.36 21.70
N HIS A 549 4.06 7.07 22.25
CA HIS A 549 5.48 6.77 22.05
C HIS A 549 5.88 5.49 22.81
N ASP A 550 6.66 4.64 22.15
CA ASP A 550 7.25 3.45 22.79
C ASP A 550 8.56 3.81 23.54
N SER A 551 8.48 3.87 24.85
CA SER A 551 9.62 4.11 25.74
C SER A 551 10.46 2.85 26.01
N SER A 552 10.11 1.67 25.47
CA SER A 552 10.91 0.45 25.62
C SER A 552 12.25 0.49 24.87
N GLY A 553 12.32 1.28 23.82
CA GLY A 553 13.45 1.33 22.88
C GLY A 553 13.32 0.36 21.69
N ASN A 554 12.18 -0.34 21.56
CA ASN A 554 11.93 -1.31 20.47
C ASN A 554 11.10 -0.73 19.32
N LEU A 555 10.75 0.56 19.37
CA LEU A 555 9.99 1.28 18.36
C LEU A 555 8.57 0.70 18.11
N ASN A 556 7.94 0.15 19.15
CA ASN A 556 6.59 -0.40 19.13
C ASN A 556 5.54 0.65 19.53
N ASN A 557 5.45 1.75 18.79
CA ASN A 557 4.49 2.81 19.07
C ASN A 557 3.05 2.34 19.02
N GLY A 558 2.16 3.09 19.68
CA GLY A 558 0.73 2.95 19.57
C GLY A 558 0.10 4.07 18.76
N PHE A 559 -0.98 3.78 18.04
CA PHE A 559 -1.87 4.79 17.48
C PHE A 559 -3.05 5.03 18.41
N LEU A 560 -3.33 6.30 18.70
CA LEU A 560 -4.47 6.75 19.49
C LEU A 560 -5.63 7.09 18.56
N ARG A 561 -6.84 6.65 18.91
CA ARG A 561 -8.04 6.84 18.07
C ARG A 561 -9.18 7.48 18.84
N ASN A 562 -9.96 8.24 18.09
CA ASN A 562 -11.20 8.93 18.47
C ASN A 562 -11.05 10.04 19.50
N GLY A 563 -9.82 10.41 19.87
CA GLY A 563 -9.53 11.60 20.66
C GLY A 563 -9.58 11.39 22.17
N PRO A 564 -8.83 10.43 22.72
CA PRO A 564 -8.75 10.24 24.15
C PRO A 564 -8.22 11.50 24.86
N ALA A 565 -8.54 11.66 26.13
CA ALA A 565 -8.13 12.84 26.91
C ALA A 565 -6.65 12.72 27.32
N TYR A 566 -5.83 13.64 26.80
CA TYR A 566 -4.38 13.67 27.09
C TYR A 566 -4.05 14.36 28.42
N ARG A 567 -2.82 14.15 28.92
CA ARG A 567 -2.22 14.83 30.07
C ARG A 567 -3.10 14.80 31.32
N GLN A 568 -3.66 13.66 31.61
CA GLN A 568 -4.46 13.49 32.81
C GLN A 568 -3.57 13.46 34.06
N THR A 569 -3.94 14.23 35.10
CA THR A 569 -3.24 14.31 36.37
C THR A 569 -4.18 14.02 37.54
N PRO A 570 -3.67 13.47 38.66
CA PRO A 570 -2.31 12.97 38.84
C PRO A 570 -2.07 11.70 38.04
N ALA A 571 -0.82 11.48 37.59
CA ALA A 571 -0.35 10.23 37.01
C ALA A 571 -0.35 9.10 38.06
N ALA A 572 -0.19 7.86 37.59
CA ALA A 572 -0.10 6.69 38.46
C ALA A 572 1.22 6.58 39.18
N VAL A 573 2.29 7.06 38.55
CA VAL A 573 3.67 7.00 39.03
C VAL A 573 4.17 8.42 39.33
N ALA A 574 4.90 8.60 40.42
CA ALA A 574 5.46 9.89 40.78
C ALA A 574 6.54 10.33 39.76
N GLY A 575 6.54 11.62 39.43
CA GLY A 575 7.44 12.21 38.46
C GLY A 575 6.72 13.17 37.51
N PRO A 576 7.35 13.53 36.39
CA PRO A 576 6.76 14.41 35.39
C PRO A 576 5.72 13.71 34.50
N SER A 577 5.40 12.45 34.77
CA SER A 577 4.47 11.59 33.99
C SER A 577 3.04 12.12 34.00
N THR A 578 2.31 11.80 32.94
CA THR A 578 0.86 12.06 32.79
C THR A 578 0.15 10.80 32.29
N ALA A 579 -1.13 10.67 32.55
CA ALA A 579 -1.95 9.56 32.10
C ALA A 579 -2.83 9.94 30.90
N ILE A 580 -3.46 8.94 30.28
CA ILE A 580 -4.45 9.09 29.22
C ILE A 580 -5.86 8.71 29.72
N GLY A 581 -6.88 9.44 29.33
CA GLY A 581 -8.29 9.16 29.65
C GLY A 581 -9.04 8.61 28.45
N PHE A 582 -9.71 7.47 28.63
CA PHE A 582 -10.59 6.84 27.66
C PHE A 582 -12.05 7.04 28.01
N ASN A 583 -12.91 7.32 27.03
CA ASN A 583 -14.32 7.71 27.21
C ASN A 583 -15.28 6.53 27.47
N GLY A 584 -14.84 5.29 27.26
CA GLY A 584 -15.67 4.10 27.40
C GLY A 584 -16.73 3.91 26.32
N ALA A 585 -16.57 4.59 25.19
CA ALA A 585 -17.48 4.51 24.03
C ALA A 585 -16.76 4.02 22.79
N ASP A 586 -15.66 4.67 22.39
CA ASP A 586 -14.96 4.41 21.16
C ASP A 586 -13.46 4.73 21.18
N ASP A 587 -12.94 5.38 22.24
CA ASP A 587 -11.51 5.65 22.39
C ASP A 587 -10.70 4.36 22.58
N TYR A 588 -9.58 4.24 21.87
CA TYR A 588 -8.63 3.15 22.04
C TYR A 588 -7.24 3.49 21.49
N ALA A 589 -6.25 2.67 21.89
CA ALA A 589 -4.93 2.61 21.29
C ALA A 589 -4.66 1.24 20.67
N TYR A 590 -3.81 1.17 19.63
CA TYR A 590 -3.33 -0.09 19.08
C TYR A 590 -1.87 0.04 18.63
N SER A 591 -1.12 -1.09 18.64
CA SER A 591 0.29 -1.10 18.18
C SER A 591 0.39 -0.82 16.68
N ASN A 592 1.39 -0.03 16.29
CA ASN A 592 1.60 0.43 14.91
C ASN A 592 1.91 -0.70 13.91
N ARG A 593 2.37 -1.85 14.41
CA ARG A 593 2.69 -3.02 13.59
C ARG A 593 2.07 -4.28 14.16
N GLN A 594 1.95 -5.28 13.31
CA GLN A 594 1.50 -6.61 13.72
C GLN A 594 2.62 -7.32 14.50
N HIS A 595 2.24 -7.97 15.58
CA HIS A 595 3.14 -8.78 16.40
C HIS A 595 2.85 -10.25 16.21
N ALA A 596 3.91 -11.07 16.23
CA ALA A 596 3.74 -12.51 16.43
C ALA A 596 3.07 -12.75 17.78
N ALA A 597 2.16 -13.71 17.86
CA ALA A 597 1.50 -14.04 19.12
C ALA A 597 2.49 -14.63 20.12
N PRO A 598 2.76 -13.99 21.27
CA PRO A 598 3.68 -14.55 22.25
C PRO A 598 3.07 -15.74 22.96
N GLY A 599 3.79 -16.85 22.99
CA GLY A 599 3.38 -18.06 23.75
C GLY A 599 3.56 -17.89 25.26
N ARG A 600 4.46 -16.99 25.68
CA ARG A 600 4.68 -16.54 27.06
C ARG A 600 4.71 -15.03 27.04
N PHE A 601 4.06 -14.40 28.00
CA PHE A 601 4.02 -12.94 28.04
C PHE A 601 3.62 -12.43 29.42
N SER A 602 3.86 -11.14 29.62
CA SER A 602 3.19 -10.34 30.66
C SER A 602 2.67 -9.05 30.04
N VAL A 603 1.53 -8.60 30.56
CA VAL A 603 1.01 -7.25 30.30
C VAL A 603 0.89 -6.54 31.62
N GLU A 604 1.27 -5.29 31.66
CA GLU A 604 1.29 -4.42 32.82
C GLU A 604 0.67 -3.07 32.46
N THR A 605 -0.13 -2.52 33.35
CA THR A 605 -0.69 -1.18 33.20
C THR A 605 -1.22 -0.66 34.54
N TRP A 606 -1.35 0.64 34.67
CA TRP A 606 -2.06 1.29 35.76
C TRP A 606 -3.43 1.74 35.27
N ILE A 607 -4.45 1.59 36.11
CA ILE A 607 -5.82 2.00 35.83
C ILE A 607 -6.41 2.82 36.96
N ARG A 608 -7.26 3.79 36.60
CA ARG A 608 -8.06 4.55 37.55
C ARG A 608 -9.46 4.76 36.99
N THR A 609 -10.50 4.28 37.68
CA THR A 609 -11.86 4.39 37.16
C THR A 609 -12.90 4.29 38.28
N THR A 610 -14.09 4.83 37.98
CA THR A 610 -15.33 4.62 38.76
C THR A 610 -16.42 3.95 37.93
N THR A 611 -16.06 3.41 36.76
CA THR A 611 -17.02 2.84 35.80
C THR A 611 -17.75 1.64 36.40
N THR A 612 -19.04 1.55 36.14
CA THR A 612 -19.88 0.39 36.43
C THR A 612 -20.29 -0.38 35.17
N ARG A 613 -19.74 0.04 34.01
CA ARG A 613 -19.99 -0.59 32.73
C ARG A 613 -18.90 -1.58 32.31
N GLY A 614 -17.78 -1.61 33.04
CA GLY A 614 -16.62 -2.40 32.74
C GLY A 614 -15.90 -1.92 31.45
N GLY A 615 -15.26 -2.85 30.73
CA GLY A 615 -14.58 -2.58 29.46
C GLY A 615 -13.20 -3.23 29.35
N LYS A 616 -12.69 -3.35 28.12
CA LYS A 616 -11.34 -3.87 27.83
C LYS A 616 -10.29 -2.87 28.25
N ILE A 617 -9.31 -3.30 29.03
CA ILE A 617 -8.16 -2.52 29.46
C ILE A 617 -7.02 -2.71 28.47
N ILE A 618 -6.58 -3.95 28.27
CA ILE A 618 -5.57 -4.34 27.28
C ILE A 618 -5.90 -5.72 26.72
N GLY A 619 -5.58 -5.96 25.46
CA GLY A 619 -5.73 -7.27 24.83
C GLY A 619 -5.01 -7.34 23.49
N PHE A 620 -5.13 -8.49 22.82
CA PHE A 620 -4.52 -8.77 21.55
C PHE A 620 -5.59 -9.12 20.53
N GLY A 621 -5.62 -8.43 19.38
CA GLY A 621 -6.67 -8.58 18.38
C GLY A 621 -6.13 -8.52 16.95
N ASN A 622 -6.92 -9.01 16.00
CA ASN A 622 -6.49 -9.11 14.60
C ASN A 622 -6.77 -7.85 13.75
N LYS A 623 -7.30 -6.77 14.34
CA LYS A 623 -7.61 -5.53 13.60
C LYS A 623 -7.04 -4.30 14.28
N THR A 624 -6.62 -3.32 13.46
CA THR A 624 -6.16 -1.99 13.90
C THR A 624 -7.32 -1.01 14.01
N GLN A 625 -8.26 -1.10 13.09
CA GLN A 625 -9.49 -0.29 13.06
C GLN A 625 -10.69 -1.21 13.29
N GLN A 626 -11.82 -0.64 13.69
CA GLN A 626 -13.02 -1.40 14.07
C GLN A 626 -12.75 -2.39 15.21
N ASN A 627 -13.74 -3.19 15.55
CA ASN A 627 -13.60 -4.26 16.54
C ASN A 627 -12.98 -5.50 15.91
N SER A 628 -12.03 -6.11 16.60
CA SER A 628 -11.41 -7.37 16.19
C SER A 628 -12.46 -8.49 16.13
N THR A 629 -12.34 -9.31 15.09
CA THR A 629 -13.16 -10.53 14.94
C THR A 629 -12.53 -11.74 15.65
N ARG A 630 -11.24 -11.65 15.97
CA ARG A 630 -10.47 -12.61 16.75
C ARG A 630 -9.68 -11.87 17.82
N GLN A 631 -9.87 -12.26 19.09
CA GLN A 631 -9.22 -11.62 20.24
C GLN A 631 -8.63 -12.67 21.17
N ASP A 632 -7.52 -12.31 21.81
CA ASP A 632 -6.84 -13.13 22.81
C ASP A 632 -6.15 -12.25 23.86
N LYS A 633 -5.61 -12.85 24.92
CA LYS A 633 -4.76 -12.19 25.93
C LYS A 633 -5.42 -10.94 26.53
N ASN A 634 -6.73 -11.06 26.85
CA ASN A 634 -7.53 -9.93 27.32
C ASN A 634 -7.44 -9.73 28.84
N VAL A 635 -7.17 -8.49 29.24
CA VAL A 635 -7.45 -7.97 30.59
C VAL A 635 -8.62 -6.99 30.47
N TYR A 636 -9.70 -7.25 31.19
CA TYR A 636 -10.90 -6.43 31.17
C TYR A 636 -11.57 -6.33 32.55
N MET A 637 -12.34 -5.27 32.74
CA MET A 637 -13.13 -5.05 33.94
C MET A 637 -14.59 -5.49 33.71
N ARG A 638 -15.18 -6.15 34.68
CA ARG A 638 -16.61 -6.47 34.73
C ARG A 638 -17.44 -5.27 35.23
N ASN A 639 -18.77 -5.33 35.07
CA ASN A 639 -19.66 -4.28 35.58
C ASN A 639 -19.57 -4.08 37.11
N ASP A 640 -19.23 -5.12 37.87
CA ASP A 640 -19.03 -5.08 39.29
C ASP A 640 -17.63 -4.60 39.74
N GLY A 641 -16.81 -4.11 38.80
CA GLY A 641 -15.47 -3.59 39.06
C GLY A 641 -14.39 -4.64 39.23
N ARG A 642 -14.69 -5.95 39.17
CA ARG A 642 -13.68 -7.01 39.23
C ARG A 642 -12.91 -7.10 37.93
N LEU A 643 -11.62 -7.38 38.02
CA LEU A 643 -10.74 -7.58 36.90
C LEU A 643 -10.73 -9.05 36.46
N VAL A 644 -10.67 -9.26 35.15
CA VAL A 644 -10.60 -10.58 34.53
C VAL A 644 -9.39 -10.60 33.60
N PHE A 645 -8.59 -11.66 33.70
CA PHE A 645 -7.57 -12.00 32.73
C PHE A 645 -7.96 -13.27 32.01
N GLY A 646 -7.85 -13.28 30.67
CA GLY A 646 -8.22 -14.43 29.86
C GLY A 646 -7.39 -14.63 28.63
N VAL A 647 -7.26 -15.90 28.20
CA VAL A 647 -6.60 -16.35 26.97
C VAL A 647 -7.45 -17.36 26.21
N GLN A 648 -7.25 -17.45 24.89
CA GLN A 648 -7.84 -18.49 24.04
C GLN A 648 -6.94 -19.75 24.07
N SER A 649 -7.37 -20.75 24.81
CA SER A 649 -6.70 -22.05 24.91
C SER A 649 -7.76 -23.16 24.86
N SER A 650 -8.03 -23.67 23.64
CA SER A 650 -9.18 -24.58 23.42
C SER A 650 -10.50 -23.99 23.97
N GLY A 651 -10.75 -22.71 23.62
CA GLY A 651 -11.81 -21.87 24.19
C GLY A 651 -11.29 -20.87 25.23
N ALA A 652 -12.10 -19.89 25.56
CA ALA A 652 -11.74 -18.85 26.53
C ALA A 652 -11.50 -19.41 27.94
N ARG A 653 -10.30 -19.22 28.47
CA ARG A 653 -9.89 -19.56 29.82
C ARG A 653 -9.67 -18.29 30.60
N THR A 654 -10.36 -18.09 31.71
CA THR A 654 -10.30 -16.85 32.50
C THR A 654 -10.03 -17.09 33.96
N ILE A 655 -9.35 -16.11 34.57
CA ILE A 655 -9.24 -15.93 36.02
C ILE A 655 -9.75 -14.54 36.40
N ALA A 656 -10.31 -14.36 37.59
CA ALA A 656 -10.86 -13.08 38.00
C ALA A 656 -10.47 -12.73 39.44
N THR A 657 -10.35 -11.45 39.73
CA THR A 657 -10.07 -10.95 41.07
C THR A 657 -11.25 -11.21 42.03
N PRO A 658 -11.00 -11.45 43.33
CA PRO A 658 -12.07 -11.58 44.32
C PRO A 658 -12.72 -10.25 44.68
N ALA A 659 -12.00 -9.11 44.52
CA ALA A 659 -12.46 -7.77 44.85
C ALA A 659 -12.64 -6.89 43.61
N ALA A 660 -13.40 -5.81 43.75
CA ALA A 660 -13.57 -4.75 42.78
C ALA A 660 -12.43 -3.71 42.86
N TYR A 661 -12.15 -3.03 41.76
CA TYR A 661 -11.07 -2.02 41.58
C TYR A 661 -11.56 -0.78 40.80
N ASN A 662 -12.83 -0.44 40.92
CA ASN A 662 -13.45 0.75 40.33
C ASN A 662 -13.79 1.81 41.40
N ASP A 663 -12.88 1.99 42.38
CA ASP A 663 -13.04 2.89 43.53
C ASP A 663 -12.49 4.31 43.30
N GLY A 664 -12.00 4.60 42.08
CA GLY A 664 -11.42 5.91 41.70
C GLY A 664 -9.97 6.08 42.17
N GLN A 665 -9.32 5.03 42.69
CA GLN A 665 -7.90 5.05 43.00
C GLN A 665 -7.07 4.46 41.85
N TRP A 666 -5.76 4.72 41.84
CA TRP A 666 -4.83 4.08 40.92
C TRP A 666 -4.52 2.65 41.36
N HIS A 667 -4.70 1.69 40.47
CA HIS A 667 -4.36 0.29 40.67
C HIS A 667 -3.36 -0.19 39.64
N HIS A 668 -2.31 -0.83 40.13
CA HIS A 668 -1.31 -1.51 39.29
C HIS A 668 -1.83 -2.90 38.89
N VAL A 669 -2.01 -3.17 37.63
CA VAL A 669 -2.56 -4.43 37.11
C VAL A 669 -1.53 -5.13 36.26
N VAL A 670 -1.15 -6.35 36.61
CA VAL A 670 -0.24 -7.20 35.84
C VAL A 670 -0.89 -8.55 35.60
N ALA A 671 -0.95 -8.97 34.34
CA ALA A 671 -1.39 -10.30 33.97
C ALA A 671 -0.25 -11.04 33.25
N THR A 672 0.02 -12.27 33.71
CA THR A 672 1.14 -13.07 33.17
C THR A 672 0.65 -14.43 32.69
N GLN A 673 1.24 -14.92 31.61
CA GLN A 673 1.09 -16.31 31.17
C GLN A 673 2.46 -16.98 31.00
N GLY A 674 2.66 -18.07 31.67
CA GLY A 674 3.85 -18.90 31.61
C GLY A 674 3.59 -20.31 31.09
N PRO A 675 4.61 -21.19 31.10
CA PRO A 675 4.46 -22.58 30.76
C PRO A 675 3.60 -23.32 31.77
N LEU A 676 3.29 -24.58 31.48
CA LEU A 676 2.58 -25.46 32.41
C LEU A 676 3.26 -25.47 33.80
N GLY A 677 2.49 -25.31 34.88
CA GLY A 677 2.98 -25.14 36.21
C GLY A 677 3.15 -23.67 36.65
N GLN A 678 3.35 -22.74 35.76
CA GLN A 678 3.22 -21.29 35.99
C GLN A 678 1.83 -20.80 35.57
N GLY A 679 1.40 -21.15 34.35
CA GLY A 679 0.07 -20.89 33.88
C GLY A 679 -0.30 -19.39 33.81
N MET A 680 -1.54 -19.09 34.14
CA MET A 680 -2.08 -17.73 34.23
C MET A 680 -1.96 -17.18 35.64
N ALA A 681 -1.54 -15.92 35.79
CA ALA A 681 -1.61 -15.18 37.06
C ALA A 681 -2.06 -13.74 36.82
N LEU A 682 -2.86 -13.22 37.76
CA LEU A 682 -3.35 -11.84 37.78
C LEU A 682 -2.97 -11.21 39.10
N TYR A 683 -2.16 -10.17 39.03
CA TYR A 683 -1.70 -9.38 40.17
C TYR A 683 -2.41 -8.03 40.17
N VAL A 684 -2.72 -7.53 41.35
CA VAL A 684 -3.17 -6.16 41.57
C VAL A 684 -2.42 -5.59 42.75
N ASP A 685 -1.86 -4.39 42.60
CA ASP A 685 -1.09 -3.65 43.59
C ASP A 685 0.08 -4.47 44.15
N GLY A 686 0.84 -5.09 43.25
CA GLY A 686 2.02 -5.91 43.56
C GLY A 686 1.68 -7.29 44.14
N GLN A 687 0.39 -7.66 44.28
CA GLN A 687 -0.04 -8.88 44.97
C GLN A 687 -0.82 -9.81 44.05
N LEU A 688 -0.54 -11.12 44.12
CA LEU A 688 -1.30 -12.15 43.41
C LEU A 688 -2.76 -12.21 43.90
N ARG A 689 -3.71 -12.01 42.99
CA ARG A 689 -5.15 -12.02 43.28
C ARG A 689 -5.88 -13.21 42.70
N ALA A 690 -5.41 -13.77 41.59
CA ALA A 690 -5.96 -14.97 40.98
C ALA A 690 -4.91 -15.70 40.17
N SER A 691 -4.99 -17.02 40.07
CA SER A 691 -4.09 -17.83 39.23
C SER A 691 -4.77 -19.12 38.77
N ASN A 692 -4.24 -19.66 37.64
CA ASN A 692 -4.56 -20.99 37.13
C ASN A 692 -3.32 -21.59 36.48
N ILE A 693 -2.61 -22.42 37.20
CA ILE A 693 -1.32 -23.01 36.78
C ILE A 693 -1.45 -24.05 35.67
N LEU A 694 -2.68 -24.48 35.34
CA LEU A 694 -2.95 -25.52 34.34
C LEU A 694 -3.14 -24.98 32.93
N VAL A 695 -3.28 -23.65 32.75
CA VAL A 695 -3.51 -23.02 31.45
C VAL A 695 -2.21 -22.44 30.94
N SER A 696 -1.54 -23.13 30.01
CA SER A 696 -0.25 -22.73 29.45
C SER A 696 -0.29 -22.35 27.95
N GLY A 697 -1.43 -22.57 27.29
CA GLY A 697 -1.62 -22.25 25.87
C GLY A 697 -2.42 -20.96 25.66
N ASN A 698 -2.25 -20.35 24.49
CA ASN A 698 -3.04 -19.24 23.97
C ASN A 698 -3.16 -19.33 22.45
N ASP A 699 -3.91 -18.43 21.80
CA ASP A 699 -4.00 -18.36 20.36
C ASP A 699 -2.64 -17.94 19.77
N GLY A 700 -2.13 -18.72 18.81
CA GLY A 700 -0.85 -18.49 18.13
C GLY A 700 -0.91 -17.54 16.92
N ASN A 701 -2.07 -16.96 16.62
CA ASN A 701 -2.22 -16.07 15.47
C ASN A 701 -1.64 -14.68 15.73
N PRO A 702 -0.97 -14.08 14.73
CA PRO A 702 -0.44 -12.73 14.84
C PRO A 702 -1.56 -11.69 15.00
N GLY A 703 -1.24 -10.54 15.59
CA GLY A 703 -2.20 -9.48 15.85
C GLY A 703 -1.57 -8.20 16.38
N TYR A 704 -2.41 -7.35 16.94
CA TYR A 704 -2.06 -6.03 17.48
C TYR A 704 -2.41 -5.94 18.95
N TRP A 705 -1.57 -5.30 19.75
CA TRP A 705 -1.92 -4.93 21.10
C TRP A 705 -2.93 -3.79 21.08
N ARG A 706 -4.03 -3.94 21.82
CA ARG A 706 -5.13 -2.99 21.91
C ARG A 706 -5.34 -2.57 23.35
N VAL A 707 -5.43 -1.25 23.61
CA VAL A 707 -5.62 -0.66 24.94
C VAL A 707 -6.84 0.25 24.93
N GLY A 708 -7.65 0.21 26.01
CA GLY A 708 -8.83 1.06 26.17
C GLY A 708 -10.09 0.56 25.47
N GLY A 709 -9.99 -0.29 24.44
CA GLY A 709 -11.18 -0.79 23.75
C GLY A 709 -10.90 -1.78 22.62
N ASP A 710 -11.78 -2.76 22.51
CA ASP A 710 -11.93 -3.72 21.40
C ASP A 710 -13.02 -4.71 21.79
N SER A 711 -13.55 -5.49 20.83
CA SER A 711 -14.59 -6.49 21.10
C SER A 711 -14.23 -7.43 22.26
N LEU A 712 -15.20 -7.71 23.11
CA LEU A 712 -15.21 -8.77 24.12
C LEU A 712 -16.31 -9.82 23.83
N SER A 713 -16.77 -9.89 22.58
CA SER A 713 -17.78 -10.87 22.17
C SER A 713 -17.27 -12.30 22.38
N GLY A 714 -18.10 -13.14 23.01
CA GLY A 714 -17.77 -14.54 23.34
C GLY A 714 -16.89 -14.73 24.58
N TRP A 715 -16.46 -13.66 25.27
CA TRP A 715 -15.68 -13.78 26.52
C TRP A 715 -16.56 -13.96 27.75
N PRO A 716 -16.14 -14.79 28.73
CA PRO A 716 -16.86 -15.00 29.98
C PRO A 716 -17.06 -13.70 30.77
N SER A 717 -18.21 -13.53 31.36
CA SER A 717 -18.55 -12.33 32.17
C SER A 717 -18.33 -11.01 31.41
N ARG A 718 -18.60 -11.00 30.10
CA ARG A 718 -18.50 -9.81 29.25
C ARG A 718 -19.23 -8.63 29.91
N PRO A 719 -18.57 -7.47 30.03
CA PRO A 719 -19.20 -6.26 30.52
C PRO A 719 -20.22 -5.66 29.52
N THR A 720 -20.96 -4.64 29.96
CA THR A 720 -21.93 -3.93 29.13
C THR A 720 -21.26 -2.98 28.13
N SER A 721 -19.98 -2.67 28.33
CA SER A 721 -19.14 -1.93 27.36
C SER A 721 -17.95 -2.78 26.95
N ASP A 722 -17.61 -2.77 25.68
CA ASP A 722 -16.36 -3.30 25.15
C ASP A 722 -15.20 -2.29 25.33
N PHE A 723 -15.51 -1.02 25.65
CA PHE A 723 -14.57 0.09 25.82
C PHE A 723 -14.49 0.51 27.29
N PHE A 724 -13.28 0.74 27.77
CA PHE A 724 -13.01 1.12 29.17
C PHE A 724 -13.20 2.63 29.37
N ALA A 725 -13.97 3.01 30.37
CA ALA A 725 -14.12 4.40 30.79
C ALA A 725 -13.24 4.66 32.02
N GLY A 726 -12.17 5.42 31.85
CA GLY A 726 -11.24 5.70 32.93
C GLY A 726 -9.88 6.16 32.43
N GLN A 727 -8.95 6.30 33.36
CA GLN A 727 -7.56 6.65 33.05
C GLN A 727 -6.70 5.39 33.02
N ILE A 728 -5.75 5.39 32.08
CA ILE A 728 -4.72 4.35 31.92
C ILE A 728 -3.37 5.04 31.89
N ASP A 729 -2.35 4.38 32.48
CA ASP A 729 -0.99 4.89 32.55
C ASP A 729 0.02 3.74 32.48
N GLU A 730 1.25 4.02 32.04
CA GLU A 730 2.40 3.11 32.12
C GLU A 730 2.09 1.69 31.60
N THR A 731 1.59 1.57 30.36
CA THR A 731 1.25 0.28 29.75
C THR A 731 2.46 -0.39 29.15
N ALA A 732 2.82 -1.58 29.63
CA ALA A 732 3.95 -2.36 29.13
C ALA A 732 3.57 -3.80 28.74
N VAL A 733 4.27 -4.34 27.76
CA VAL A 733 4.19 -5.74 27.31
C VAL A 733 5.56 -6.37 27.35
N TYR A 734 5.66 -7.55 27.90
CA TYR A 734 6.90 -8.32 28.02
C TYR A 734 6.78 -9.64 27.24
N PRO A 735 7.82 -10.08 26.51
CA PRO A 735 7.84 -11.38 25.84
C PRO A 735 8.16 -12.52 26.82
N THR A 736 8.16 -12.24 28.13
CA THR A 736 8.49 -13.14 29.23
C THR A 736 7.42 -13.09 30.31
N THR A 737 7.43 -14.08 31.21
CA THR A 737 6.60 -14.11 32.40
C THR A 737 7.30 -13.37 33.53
N LEU A 738 6.78 -12.22 33.95
CA LEU A 738 7.28 -11.50 35.12
C LEU A 738 7.07 -12.35 36.39
N SER A 739 8.08 -12.41 37.24
CA SER A 739 7.98 -13.06 38.56
C SER A 739 7.20 -12.17 39.54
N ALA A 740 6.66 -12.76 40.60
CA ALA A 740 5.98 -12.03 41.69
C ALA A 740 6.89 -10.96 42.31
N SER A 741 8.19 -11.22 42.42
CA SER A 741 9.16 -10.25 42.95
C SER A 741 9.36 -9.06 42.02
N GLN A 742 9.38 -9.25 40.68
CA GLN A 742 9.43 -8.14 39.69
C GLN A 742 8.15 -7.31 39.79
N VAL A 743 6.99 -7.95 39.78
CA VAL A 743 5.68 -7.26 39.91
C VAL A 743 5.60 -6.42 41.17
N SER A 744 6.03 -6.99 42.33
CA SER A 744 6.09 -6.26 43.59
C SER A 744 7.09 -5.10 43.57
N ALA A 745 8.25 -5.26 42.91
CA ALA A 745 9.23 -4.21 42.76
C ALA A 745 8.70 -3.05 41.90
N HIS A 746 7.98 -3.35 40.79
CA HIS A 746 7.34 -2.31 39.97
C HIS A 746 6.33 -1.52 40.79
N TYR A 747 5.44 -2.19 41.52
CA TYR A 747 4.46 -1.52 42.37
C TYR A 747 5.12 -0.63 43.43
N ALA A 748 6.22 -1.09 44.06
CA ALA A 748 6.92 -0.34 45.09
C ALA A 748 7.54 1.00 44.55
N LEU A 749 7.90 1.04 43.28
CA LEU A 749 8.51 2.23 42.64
C LEU A 749 7.49 3.31 42.26
N ARG A 750 6.20 3.16 42.50
CA ARG A 750 5.17 4.15 42.15
C ARG A 750 5.35 5.52 42.82
N ASN A 751 6.04 5.58 43.94
CA ASN A 751 6.26 6.83 44.67
C ASN A 751 7.63 7.48 44.40
N GLY A 752 8.41 6.94 43.43
CA GLY A 752 9.75 7.37 43.05
C GLY A 752 10.87 6.61 43.76
#